data_ce2e4e1ce7c8b506c225b6f419c479a0
#
_entry.id   ce2e4e1ce7c8b506c225b6f419c479a0
#
_cell.length_a   1.000
_cell.length_b   1.000
_cell.length_c   1.000
_cell.angle_alpha   90.00
_cell.angle_beta   90.00
_cell.angle_gamma   90.00
#
_symmetry.space_group_name_H-M   'P 1'
#
loop_
_entity.id
_entity.type
_entity.pdbx_description
1 polymer ?
#
loop_
_entity_poly.entity_id
_entity_poly.type
_entity_poly.pdbx_seq_one_letter_code
_entity_poly.pdbx_strand_id
1 'polypeptide(L)'
;TNIGTLTGAKFGLSSSGDQIMVYAGSNANPTHITALSSNQWLVTNTTCSGSNSMLPTSLTNGVNAIQHALTKGGTGLNTANAMYTGSMKGSIAQLKALIHDTANWNGTASGSAAQTWPTWTFPGSPSVTKAELINATTVRVIFSADMDKTSATDVANYTGIANLQTANMSNNGSSIDTVTLTYSTPFTSGKAYSLLVSNVKDAEARKLFNPYTFNFSFNAEFAFASRFVVVKESAGSAIVRVNMKFPGTGSVKLTPRFGPFSTALSGDHTFASTTVTFNSSTSFVDVTIPIFNDKVSEQDEYLNILMESPTGGIIAGLPFFTVYIQDDDRAIINPARNIELNHIESFDPNPTAGSTTEIVVHDAKSQRLFMTSAVQKRMDIADFSNPKDITLVKSIDMTPYGGITSIAVKNDVVAVASPNVNEQLDGQVVFFSTNGDFISKVTVGALPDMITFTPDGKKVLTANEGQPNTDYSIDPEGSISVIDISAGAANLTQANVKTIDFKSWNAGEADLKAKGVRKLYAPSTLSQDFEPEYITVASDNIKAWVTLQENNAIAELDLSNNTVSSIWAMGTKNMNTAGNGFDASDKSGSILLANWPVKSFYIPDGIANYTVNNKTYLITANEGDEKEYTPLNERTTVSAVALDATKFPQGDMLKEDHALGRFRITNLHGDTDGDGDFDELYSYGGRSFSIW
;
A
#
# COMPACT_ATOMS: atom_id res chain seq x y z
N THR A 1 -8.82 42.41 -1.38
CA THR A 1 -10.18 42.92 -1.01
C THR A 1 -10.93 41.75 -0.43
N ASN A 2 -11.15 41.75 0.89
CA ASN A 2 -12.00 40.77 1.54
C ASN A 2 -13.40 40.88 0.94
N ILE A 3 -13.82 39.89 0.18
CA ILE A 3 -15.23 39.66 -0.09
C ILE A 3 -15.77 39.08 1.21
N GLY A 4 -16.38 39.92 2.03
CA GLY A 4 -17.01 39.50 3.27
C GLY A 4 -18.04 38.42 2.97
N THR A 5 -17.98 37.32 3.69
CA THR A 5 -19.01 36.28 3.67
C THR A 5 -20.30 36.97 4.22
N LEU A 6 -21.38 37.03 3.43
CA LEU A 6 -22.69 37.43 3.91
C LEU A 6 -23.20 36.39 4.90
N THR A 7 -22.98 36.62 6.18
CA THR A 7 -23.61 35.89 7.27
C THR A 7 -24.82 36.64 7.77
N GLY A 8 -26.01 36.20 7.44
CA GLY A 8 -27.27 36.82 7.93
C GLY A 8 -28.49 36.21 7.26
N ALA A 9 -29.65 36.47 7.80
CA ALA A 9 -30.93 35.97 7.33
C ALA A 9 -31.19 36.32 5.85
N LYS A 10 -31.93 35.49 5.15
CA LYS A 10 -32.30 35.63 3.74
C LYS A 10 -32.81 37.04 3.44
N PHE A 11 -32.19 37.66 2.44
CA PHE A 11 -32.63 38.95 1.94
C PHE A 11 -34.00 38.79 1.27
N GLY A 12 -35.03 39.24 1.89
CA GLY A 12 -36.40 39.27 1.32
C GLY A 12 -36.65 40.61 0.64
N LEU A 13 -36.65 40.64 -0.68
CA LEU A 13 -37.08 41.80 -1.43
C LEU A 13 -38.59 41.83 -1.52
N SER A 14 -39.20 43.02 -1.37
CA SER A 14 -40.63 43.21 -1.44
C SER A 14 -41.15 43.02 -2.88
N SER A 15 -42.31 42.44 -3.02
CA SER A 15 -43.02 42.35 -4.32
C SER A 15 -43.46 43.72 -4.88
N SER A 16 -43.41 44.77 -4.04
CA SER A 16 -43.78 46.14 -4.43
C SER A 16 -42.58 46.95 -4.95
N GLY A 17 -41.39 46.39 -4.94
CA GLY A 17 -40.14 47.01 -5.38
C GLY A 17 -39.21 47.37 -4.24
N ASP A 18 -37.91 47.26 -4.48
CA ASP A 18 -36.85 47.55 -3.52
C ASP A 18 -35.63 48.21 -4.19
N GLN A 19 -34.83 48.86 -3.36
CA GLN A 19 -33.56 49.42 -3.78
C GLN A 19 -32.44 48.86 -2.94
N ILE A 20 -31.33 48.55 -3.60
CA ILE A 20 -30.08 48.09 -2.98
C ILE A 20 -29.02 49.14 -3.27
N MET A 21 -28.40 49.69 -2.23
CA MET A 21 -27.29 50.63 -2.35
C MET A 21 -26.05 50.04 -1.71
N VAL A 22 -24.94 50.01 -2.44
CA VAL A 22 -23.63 49.60 -1.96
C VAL A 22 -22.80 50.85 -1.73
N TYR A 23 -22.26 51.00 -0.53
CA TYR A 23 -21.44 52.12 -0.15
C TYR A 23 -20.25 51.74 0.72
N ALA A 24 -19.22 52.57 0.73
CA ALA A 24 -18.11 52.54 1.67
C ALA A 24 -18.32 53.61 2.76
N GLY A 25 -17.78 53.38 3.94
CA GLY A 25 -17.94 54.29 5.09
C GLY A 25 -19.13 53.93 6.00
N SER A 26 -19.64 54.89 6.75
CA SER A 26 -20.76 54.66 7.66
C SER A 26 -22.08 55.07 7.03
N ASN A 27 -23.20 54.61 7.58
CA ASN A 27 -24.54 54.99 7.15
C ASN A 27 -24.80 56.52 7.28
N ALA A 28 -24.09 57.25 8.15
CA ALA A 28 -24.21 58.70 8.33
C ALA A 28 -23.45 59.46 7.25
N ASN A 29 -22.36 58.89 6.71
CA ASN A 29 -21.57 59.53 5.65
C ASN A 29 -21.15 58.41 4.62
N PRO A 30 -22.10 57.95 3.77
CA PRO A 30 -21.83 56.91 2.81
C PRO A 30 -21.15 57.47 1.56
N THR A 31 -20.09 56.78 1.11
CA THR A 31 -19.57 56.94 -0.26
C THR A 31 -20.22 55.86 -1.13
N HIS A 32 -21.23 56.23 -1.91
CA HIS A 32 -21.95 55.24 -2.73
C HIS A 32 -21.09 54.75 -3.87
N ILE A 33 -21.09 53.43 -4.04
CA ILE A 33 -20.31 52.72 -5.05
C ILE A 33 -21.20 52.30 -6.21
N THR A 34 -22.38 51.75 -5.91
CA THR A 34 -23.35 51.33 -6.91
C THR A 34 -24.74 51.24 -6.29
N ALA A 35 -25.77 51.30 -7.12
CA ALA A 35 -27.15 51.13 -6.70
C ALA A 35 -27.96 50.33 -7.74
N LEU A 36 -28.93 49.55 -7.25
CA LEU A 36 -29.88 48.80 -8.04
C LEU A 36 -31.29 49.10 -7.54
N SER A 37 -32.21 49.41 -8.45
CA SER A 37 -33.62 49.58 -8.13
C SER A 37 -34.47 48.72 -9.03
N SER A 38 -35.45 48.06 -8.46
CA SER A 38 -36.52 47.37 -9.20
C SER A 38 -37.58 48.35 -9.75
N ASN A 39 -37.62 49.55 -9.20
CA ASN A 39 -38.51 50.62 -9.62
C ASN A 39 -37.75 51.77 -10.26
N GLN A 40 -38.49 52.72 -10.85
CA GLN A 40 -37.93 53.96 -11.36
C GLN A 40 -37.37 54.82 -10.22
N TRP A 41 -36.15 55.38 -10.42
CA TRP A 41 -35.59 56.38 -9.49
C TRP A 41 -36.46 57.64 -9.48
N LEU A 42 -36.79 58.16 -8.30
CA LEU A 42 -37.52 59.40 -8.17
C LEU A 42 -36.67 60.57 -8.61
N VAL A 43 -37.29 61.51 -9.32
CA VAL A 43 -36.62 62.67 -9.86
C VAL A 43 -36.69 63.87 -8.87
N THR A 44 -37.65 63.85 -7.91
CA THR A 44 -37.86 64.92 -6.90
C THR A 44 -38.14 64.28 -5.53
N ASN A 45 -37.74 65.00 -4.49
CA ASN A 45 -37.77 64.54 -3.08
C ASN A 45 -39.15 64.49 -2.43
N THR A 46 -40.22 64.48 -3.18
CA THR A 46 -41.55 64.73 -2.61
C THR A 46 -42.28 63.54 -2.03
N THR A 47 -41.77 62.27 -2.27
CA THR A 47 -42.44 61.05 -1.75
C THR A 47 -41.57 59.86 -1.78
N CYS A 48 -40.43 59.84 -1.08
CA CYS A 48 -39.71 58.57 -0.84
C CYS A 48 -40.58 57.63 0.02
N SER A 49 -40.85 56.45 -0.46
CA SER A 49 -41.59 55.39 0.24
C SER A 49 -40.71 54.19 0.39
N GLY A 50 -41.17 53.17 1.12
CA GLY A 50 -40.44 51.91 1.24
C GLY A 50 -40.17 51.20 -0.09
N SER A 51 -40.82 51.64 -1.19
CA SER A 51 -40.66 51.02 -2.52
C SER A 51 -39.95 51.93 -3.54
N ASN A 52 -39.70 53.19 -3.25
CA ASN A 52 -39.10 54.15 -4.18
C ASN A 52 -38.13 55.08 -3.48
N SER A 53 -36.97 55.29 -4.06
CA SER A 53 -35.93 56.20 -3.57
C SER A 53 -35.41 57.13 -4.67
N MET A 54 -34.80 58.27 -4.26
CA MET A 54 -33.97 59.05 -5.16
C MET A 54 -32.61 58.30 -5.39
N LEU A 55 -32.10 58.41 -6.61
CA LEU A 55 -30.74 58.01 -6.89
C LEU A 55 -29.75 58.95 -6.18
N PRO A 56 -28.80 58.49 -5.39
CA PRO A 56 -27.78 59.38 -4.81
C PRO A 56 -27.06 60.19 -5.87
N THR A 57 -26.78 61.46 -5.59
CA THR A 57 -26.16 62.36 -6.55
C THR A 57 -24.79 61.98 -7.07
N SER A 58 -24.12 61.13 -6.36
CA SER A 58 -22.82 60.51 -6.76
C SER A 58 -22.95 59.36 -7.75
N LEU A 59 -24.18 58.90 -8.02
CA LEU A 59 -24.46 57.81 -8.94
C LEU A 59 -25.23 58.31 -10.16
N THR A 60 -24.97 57.63 -11.30
CA THR A 60 -25.64 57.90 -12.58
C THR A 60 -26.28 56.63 -13.09
N ASN A 61 -27.57 56.66 -13.40
CA ASN A 61 -28.30 55.50 -13.95
C ASN A 61 -27.70 55.09 -15.32
N GLY A 62 -27.48 53.79 -15.53
CA GLY A 62 -26.83 53.25 -16.73
C GLY A 62 -25.30 53.32 -16.71
N VAL A 63 -24.67 53.93 -15.70
CA VAL A 63 -23.20 54.02 -15.56
C VAL A 63 -22.68 53.31 -14.32
N ASN A 64 -23.22 53.64 -13.16
CA ASN A 64 -22.87 53.04 -11.87
C ASN A 64 -24.08 52.77 -10.97
N ALA A 65 -25.27 52.91 -11.54
CA ALA A 65 -26.55 52.51 -10.97
C ALA A 65 -27.43 51.91 -12.07
N ILE A 66 -28.39 51.08 -11.71
CA ILE A 66 -29.32 50.46 -12.65
C ILE A 66 -30.75 50.54 -12.15
N GLN A 67 -31.68 50.78 -13.07
CA GLN A 67 -33.10 50.82 -12.88
C GLN A 67 -33.78 49.80 -13.81
N HIS A 68 -34.43 48.80 -13.24
CA HIS A 68 -35.05 47.70 -14.02
C HIS A 68 -36.44 48.08 -14.59
N ALA A 69 -37.12 49.04 -14.05
CA ALA A 69 -38.49 49.42 -14.46
C ALA A 69 -38.61 49.88 -15.91
N LEU A 70 -37.51 50.09 -16.65
CA LEU A 70 -37.53 50.63 -18.02
C LEU A 70 -37.06 49.61 -19.10
N THR A 71 -36.92 48.35 -18.79
CA THR A 71 -36.08 47.45 -19.62
C THR A 71 -36.79 46.66 -20.70
N LYS A 72 -38.08 46.61 -20.82
CA LYS A 72 -38.71 46.05 -22.04
C LYS A 72 -40.09 46.65 -22.31
N GLY A 73 -40.15 47.43 -23.38
CA GLY A 73 -41.41 47.77 -24.02
C GLY A 73 -42.12 49.03 -23.56
N GLY A 74 -41.51 49.96 -22.81
CA GLY A 74 -42.01 51.30 -22.61
C GLY A 74 -43.24 51.47 -21.72
N THR A 75 -43.73 50.45 -21.07
CA THR A 75 -44.79 50.53 -20.05
C THR A 75 -44.19 50.18 -18.68
N GLY A 76 -44.20 51.09 -17.75
CA GLY A 76 -43.61 50.98 -16.42
C GLY A 76 -44.21 49.86 -15.57
N LEU A 77 -43.78 48.67 -15.81
CA LEU A 77 -44.13 47.50 -15.02
C LEU A 77 -42.99 47.21 -14.04
N ASN A 78 -43.33 47.20 -12.76
CA ASN A 78 -42.45 46.66 -11.71
C ASN A 78 -42.01 45.24 -12.09
N THR A 79 -40.71 45.01 -12.23
CA THR A 79 -40.21 43.66 -12.44
C THR A 79 -40.01 43.00 -11.08
N ALA A 80 -40.89 42.07 -10.73
CA ALA A 80 -40.79 41.33 -9.47
C ALA A 80 -39.59 40.39 -9.40
N ASN A 81 -39.06 39.95 -10.56
CA ASN A 81 -37.91 39.07 -10.67
C ASN A 81 -37.02 39.55 -11.83
N ALA A 82 -35.77 39.88 -11.53
CA ALA A 82 -34.77 40.20 -12.54
C ALA A 82 -33.56 39.28 -12.36
N MET A 83 -33.14 38.63 -13.43
CA MET A 83 -31.97 37.78 -13.46
C MET A 83 -30.94 38.34 -14.43
N TYR A 84 -29.70 38.46 -13.96
CA TYR A 84 -28.58 38.84 -14.81
C TYR A 84 -28.21 37.67 -15.76
N THR A 85 -28.14 37.98 -17.05
CA THR A 85 -27.84 37.02 -18.13
C THR A 85 -26.60 37.39 -18.92
N GLY A 86 -25.89 38.47 -18.51
CA GLY A 86 -24.65 38.90 -19.14
C GLY A 86 -23.43 38.05 -18.76
N SER A 87 -22.27 38.43 -19.26
CA SER A 87 -21.01 37.77 -18.92
C SER A 87 -20.68 37.90 -17.43
N MET A 88 -20.26 36.80 -16.81
CA MET A 88 -19.82 36.76 -15.42
C MET A 88 -18.30 36.78 -15.27
N LYS A 89 -17.59 36.94 -16.38
CA LYS A 89 -16.14 37.08 -16.43
C LYS A 89 -15.76 38.39 -17.06
N GLY A 90 -14.83 39.10 -16.48
CA GLY A 90 -14.30 40.38 -16.99
C GLY A 90 -13.58 41.17 -15.93
N SER A 91 -12.95 42.27 -16.32
CA SER A 91 -12.41 43.26 -15.37
C SER A 91 -13.53 43.86 -14.52
N ILE A 92 -13.17 44.42 -13.39
CA ILE A 92 -14.12 45.16 -12.53
C ILE A 92 -14.86 46.23 -13.34
N ALA A 93 -14.16 46.95 -14.23
CA ALA A 93 -14.76 47.99 -15.07
C ALA A 93 -15.74 47.38 -16.08
N GLN A 94 -15.36 46.30 -16.78
CA GLN A 94 -16.23 45.61 -17.72
C GLN A 94 -17.46 45.01 -17.04
N LEU A 95 -17.29 44.31 -15.91
CA LEU A 95 -18.39 43.73 -15.15
C LEU A 95 -19.33 44.82 -14.61
N LYS A 96 -18.79 45.94 -14.14
CA LYS A 96 -19.62 47.12 -13.75
C LYS A 96 -20.44 47.64 -14.93
N ALA A 97 -19.83 47.82 -16.10
CA ALA A 97 -20.56 48.27 -17.29
C ALA A 97 -21.65 47.27 -17.70
N LEU A 98 -21.33 45.96 -17.69
CA LEU A 98 -22.29 44.91 -18.04
C LEU A 98 -23.45 44.80 -17.03
N ILE A 99 -23.17 44.93 -15.73
CA ILE A 99 -24.18 44.88 -14.66
C ILE A 99 -25.11 46.09 -14.74
N HIS A 100 -24.60 47.26 -15.13
CA HIS A 100 -25.40 48.47 -15.24
C HIS A 100 -26.10 48.63 -16.60
N ASP A 101 -25.84 47.72 -17.55
CA ASP A 101 -26.57 47.66 -18.81
C ASP A 101 -27.83 46.78 -18.66
N THR A 102 -28.99 47.37 -18.84
CA THR A 102 -30.29 46.71 -18.75
C THR A 102 -30.49 45.60 -19.75
N ALA A 103 -29.77 45.63 -20.88
CA ALA A 103 -29.80 44.56 -21.89
C ALA A 103 -29.29 43.20 -21.35
N ASN A 104 -28.48 43.21 -20.33
CA ASN A 104 -27.93 42.03 -19.67
C ASN A 104 -28.79 41.44 -18.56
N TRP A 105 -30.03 41.89 -18.45
CA TRP A 105 -30.95 41.41 -17.44
C TRP A 105 -32.26 40.91 -18.07
N ASN A 106 -32.74 39.76 -17.58
CA ASN A 106 -34.05 39.21 -17.94
C ASN A 106 -35.00 39.38 -16.74
N GLY A 107 -36.11 40.07 -16.97
CA GLY A 107 -37.10 40.30 -15.93
C GLY A 107 -38.48 39.75 -16.31
N THR A 108 -39.25 39.24 -15.34
CA THR A 108 -40.63 38.79 -15.48
C THR A 108 -41.52 39.57 -14.51
N ALA A 109 -42.68 39.97 -14.99
CA ALA A 109 -43.63 40.83 -14.22
C ALA A 109 -44.37 40.08 -13.10
N SER A 110 -44.31 38.76 -13.04
CA SER A 110 -45.00 37.96 -12.03
C SER A 110 -44.39 36.58 -11.87
N GLY A 111 -44.26 36.10 -10.64
CA GLY A 111 -43.88 34.73 -10.31
C GLY A 111 -42.92 34.63 -9.12
N SER A 112 -43.25 33.79 -8.17
CA SER A 112 -42.45 33.51 -6.95
C SER A 112 -41.48 32.31 -7.14
N ALA A 113 -41.05 32.04 -8.36
CA ALA A 113 -40.06 30.96 -8.60
C ALA A 113 -38.71 31.39 -8.07
N ALA A 114 -38.14 30.59 -7.18
CA ALA A 114 -36.76 30.72 -6.71
C ALA A 114 -35.79 30.66 -7.89
N GLN A 115 -35.04 31.72 -8.12
CA GLN A 115 -34.00 31.79 -9.15
C GLN A 115 -32.70 31.29 -8.57
N THR A 116 -32.06 30.36 -9.29
CA THR A 116 -30.70 29.91 -8.94
C THR A 116 -29.71 30.94 -9.50
N TRP A 117 -29.04 31.66 -8.65
CA TRP A 117 -28.00 32.61 -9.07
C TRP A 117 -26.76 31.86 -9.51
N PRO A 118 -26.22 32.15 -10.68
CA PRO A 118 -24.96 31.58 -11.10
C PRO A 118 -23.78 32.07 -10.22
N THR A 119 -22.75 31.25 -10.09
CA THR A 119 -21.56 31.62 -9.34
C THR A 119 -20.77 32.68 -10.09
N TRP A 120 -20.63 33.86 -9.49
CA TRP A 120 -19.80 34.93 -10.01
C TRP A 120 -18.33 34.64 -9.77
N THR A 121 -17.54 34.66 -10.83
CA THR A 121 -16.10 34.57 -10.72
C THR A 121 -15.47 35.91 -11.02
N PHE A 122 -15.00 36.59 -9.98
CA PHE A 122 -14.20 37.82 -10.13
C PHE A 122 -12.73 37.35 -10.26
N PRO A 123 -12.08 37.45 -11.40
CA PRO A 123 -10.65 37.27 -11.44
C PRO A 123 -10.00 38.31 -10.52
N GLY A 124 -9.37 37.82 -9.46
CA GLY A 124 -8.59 38.70 -8.55
C GLY A 124 -7.42 39.34 -9.31
N SER A 125 -6.72 40.25 -8.65
CA SER A 125 -5.44 40.73 -9.17
C SER A 125 -4.53 39.54 -9.46
N PRO A 126 -3.73 39.53 -10.54
CA PRO A 126 -2.84 38.45 -10.86
C PRO A 126 -1.86 38.22 -9.72
N SER A 127 -1.45 36.98 -9.55
CA SER A 127 -0.43 36.58 -8.59
C SER A 127 0.57 35.66 -9.28
N VAL A 128 1.77 35.54 -8.70
CA VAL A 128 2.71 34.48 -9.06
C VAL A 128 2.26 33.22 -8.34
N THR A 129 1.97 32.17 -9.09
CA THR A 129 1.56 30.85 -8.56
C THR A 129 2.76 29.98 -8.24
N LYS A 130 3.85 30.11 -9.03
CA LYS A 130 5.08 29.37 -8.85
C LYS A 130 6.25 30.14 -9.46
N ALA A 131 7.41 30.06 -8.83
CA ALA A 131 8.68 30.36 -9.47
C ALA A 131 9.63 29.18 -9.27
N GLU A 132 10.43 28.85 -10.28
CA GLU A 132 11.31 27.71 -10.24
C GLU A 132 12.62 27.96 -10.99
N LEU A 133 13.71 27.42 -10.48
CA LEU A 133 14.99 27.40 -11.12
C LEU A 133 15.00 26.31 -12.19
N ILE A 134 15.31 26.68 -13.44
CA ILE A 134 15.33 25.74 -14.57
C ILE A 134 16.74 25.23 -14.85
N ASN A 135 17.73 26.14 -14.83
CA ASN A 135 19.13 25.81 -15.00
C ASN A 135 20.01 26.94 -14.42
N ALA A 136 21.33 26.86 -14.63
CA ALA A 136 22.31 27.81 -14.08
C ALA A 136 22.11 29.28 -14.53
N THR A 137 21.29 29.54 -15.54
CA THR A 137 21.03 30.90 -16.06
C THR A 137 19.58 31.24 -16.20
N THR A 138 18.66 30.34 -15.83
CA THR A 138 17.24 30.49 -16.19
C THR A 138 16.33 30.25 -15.00
N VAL A 139 15.43 31.22 -14.74
CA VAL A 139 14.34 31.10 -13.78
C VAL A 139 13.01 31.22 -14.55
N ARG A 140 12.03 30.38 -14.20
CA ARG A 140 10.67 30.41 -14.74
C ARG A 140 9.73 30.96 -13.68
N VAL A 141 8.85 31.88 -14.09
CA VAL A 141 7.79 32.46 -13.25
C VAL A 141 6.44 32.15 -13.89
N ILE A 142 5.52 31.56 -13.14
CA ILE A 142 4.17 31.17 -13.59
C ILE A 142 3.15 32.04 -12.89
N PHE A 143 2.24 32.64 -13.66
CA PHE A 143 1.23 33.56 -13.18
C PHE A 143 -0.15 32.88 -13.12
N SER A 144 -1.08 33.48 -12.37
CA SER A 144 -2.45 33.00 -12.19
C SER A 144 -3.43 33.47 -13.27
N ALA A 145 -2.97 34.25 -14.23
CA ALA A 145 -3.81 34.87 -15.27
C ALA A 145 -3.01 35.12 -16.54
N ASP A 146 -3.72 35.47 -17.64
CA ASP A 146 -3.11 36.00 -18.85
C ASP A 146 -2.48 37.36 -18.55
N MET A 147 -1.21 37.55 -18.92
CA MET A 147 -0.43 38.73 -18.59
C MET A 147 -0.34 39.71 -19.75
N ASP A 148 -0.23 41.00 -19.43
CA ASP A 148 0.12 42.02 -20.43
C ASP A 148 1.58 41.78 -20.88
N LYS A 149 1.76 41.47 -22.14
CA LYS A 149 3.04 41.14 -22.73
C LYS A 149 4.10 42.24 -22.47
N THR A 150 3.73 43.48 -22.56
CA THR A 150 4.67 44.61 -22.39
C THR A 150 5.25 44.63 -20.98
N SER A 151 4.40 44.56 -19.96
CA SER A 151 4.88 44.52 -18.57
C SER A 151 5.49 43.23 -18.15
N ALA A 152 5.02 42.09 -18.70
CA ALA A 152 5.57 40.77 -18.39
C ALA A 152 6.95 40.51 -19.01
N THR A 153 7.29 41.16 -20.12
CA THR A 153 8.62 41.04 -20.74
C THR A 153 9.55 42.22 -20.40
N ASP A 154 9.12 43.17 -19.59
CA ASP A 154 10.01 44.22 -19.12
C ASP A 154 10.90 43.71 -17.98
N VAL A 155 12.21 43.62 -18.27
CA VAL A 155 13.22 43.11 -17.32
C VAL A 155 13.31 43.95 -16.04
N ALA A 156 12.88 45.24 -16.08
CA ALA A 156 12.86 46.10 -14.91
C ALA A 156 11.88 45.65 -13.81
N ASN A 157 10.89 44.83 -14.18
CA ASN A 157 9.91 44.29 -13.27
C ASN A 157 10.42 43.04 -12.47
N TYR A 158 11.64 42.55 -12.77
CA TYR A 158 12.29 41.43 -12.17
C TYR A 158 13.63 41.84 -11.58
N THR A 159 13.66 42.10 -10.31
CA THR A 159 14.83 42.68 -9.62
C THR A 159 15.41 41.73 -8.55
N GLY A 160 16.49 42.16 -7.90
CA GLY A 160 17.14 41.39 -6.82
C GLY A 160 18.30 40.50 -7.30
N ILE A 161 18.32 40.11 -8.59
CA ILE A 161 19.41 39.33 -9.20
C ILE A 161 19.99 40.14 -10.37
N ALA A 162 21.30 40.35 -10.33
CA ALA A 162 22.00 41.10 -11.38
C ALA A 162 22.09 40.35 -12.70
N ASN A 163 22.31 41.09 -13.80
CA ASN A 163 22.59 40.56 -15.14
C ASN A 163 21.41 39.80 -15.80
N LEU A 164 20.17 40.14 -15.45
CA LEU A 164 19.00 39.66 -16.19
C LEU A 164 19.08 40.23 -17.62
N GLN A 165 19.10 39.35 -18.61
CA GLN A 165 19.24 39.70 -20.01
C GLN A 165 17.89 39.76 -20.74
N THR A 166 17.04 38.76 -20.53
CA THR A 166 15.75 38.68 -21.18
C THR A 166 14.66 38.16 -20.25
N ALA A 167 13.43 38.63 -20.50
CA ALA A 167 12.19 38.09 -19.95
C ALA A 167 11.29 37.72 -21.12
N ASN A 168 11.11 36.42 -21.37
CA ASN A 168 10.34 35.91 -22.50
C ASN A 168 9.04 35.28 -21.99
N MET A 169 7.93 35.78 -22.47
CA MET A 169 6.59 35.27 -22.17
C MET A 169 6.20 34.17 -23.17
N SER A 170 5.71 33.06 -22.66
CA SER A 170 5.08 32.01 -23.44
C SER A 170 3.65 31.80 -22.96
N ASN A 171 2.73 31.75 -23.89
CA ASN A 171 1.33 31.42 -23.66
C ASN A 171 1.07 30.03 -24.27
N ASN A 172 0.70 29.06 -23.46
CA ASN A 172 0.45 27.69 -23.91
C ASN A 172 -1.01 27.46 -24.36
N GLY A 173 -1.73 28.54 -24.73
CA GLY A 173 -3.14 28.42 -25.13
C GLY A 173 -4.11 28.17 -23.97
N SER A 174 -3.60 28.22 -22.73
CA SER A 174 -4.38 28.22 -21.49
C SER A 174 -4.33 29.63 -20.89
N SER A 175 -5.28 30.00 -20.05
CA SER A 175 -5.37 31.28 -19.33
C SER A 175 -4.27 31.48 -18.27
N ILE A 176 -3.11 30.88 -18.44
CA ILE A 176 -1.97 30.95 -17.49
C ILE A 176 -0.70 31.22 -18.28
N ASP A 177 -0.13 32.41 -18.07
CA ASP A 177 1.12 32.79 -18.71
C ASP A 177 2.35 32.44 -17.89
N THR A 178 3.41 32.13 -18.61
CA THR A 178 4.70 31.81 -18.06
C THR A 178 5.75 32.78 -18.60
N VAL A 179 6.59 33.32 -17.71
CA VAL A 179 7.73 34.15 -18.10
C VAL A 179 9.04 33.42 -17.77
N THR A 180 9.87 33.28 -18.78
CA THR A 180 11.21 32.71 -18.66
C THR A 180 12.24 33.84 -18.60
N LEU A 181 12.93 33.94 -17.46
CA LEU A 181 13.98 34.91 -17.20
C LEU A 181 15.33 34.29 -17.53
N THR A 182 16.12 34.90 -18.40
CA THR A 182 17.47 34.43 -18.74
C THR A 182 18.52 35.44 -18.31
N TYR A 183 19.50 34.96 -17.56
CA TYR A 183 20.62 35.75 -17.05
C TYR A 183 21.87 35.53 -17.92
N SER A 184 22.63 36.59 -18.17
CA SER A 184 23.87 36.52 -18.95
C SER A 184 25.05 35.87 -18.21
N THR A 185 24.96 35.80 -16.87
CA THR A 185 25.96 35.19 -16.01
C THR A 185 25.35 34.02 -15.26
N PRO A 186 25.96 32.83 -15.27
CA PRO A 186 25.47 31.69 -14.50
C PRO A 186 25.42 31.96 -13.00
N PHE A 187 24.44 31.38 -12.32
CA PHE A 187 24.35 31.38 -10.87
C PHE A 187 25.56 30.62 -10.28
N THR A 188 26.10 31.12 -9.19
CA THR A 188 27.25 30.52 -8.50
C THR A 188 26.74 29.45 -7.53
N SER A 189 27.30 28.25 -7.58
CA SER A 189 27.01 27.17 -6.65
C SER A 189 27.30 27.59 -5.20
N GLY A 190 26.42 27.23 -4.27
CA GLY A 190 26.49 27.61 -2.87
C GLY A 190 25.97 29.01 -2.54
N LYS A 191 25.55 29.81 -3.55
CA LYS A 191 25.07 31.17 -3.33
C LYS A 191 23.53 31.22 -3.29
N ALA A 192 23.02 31.95 -2.32
CA ALA A 192 21.58 32.28 -2.24
C ALA A 192 21.24 33.48 -3.13
N TYR A 193 20.07 33.42 -3.75
CA TYR A 193 19.51 34.43 -4.62
C TYR A 193 18.10 34.78 -4.18
N SER A 194 17.71 36.02 -4.42
CA SER A 194 16.35 36.52 -4.16
C SER A 194 15.84 37.29 -5.38
N LEU A 195 14.87 36.71 -6.09
CA LEU A 195 14.19 37.36 -7.19
C LEU A 195 12.94 38.06 -6.69
N LEU A 196 12.80 39.35 -6.96
CA LEU A 196 11.60 40.13 -6.70
C LEU A 196 10.86 40.37 -8.02
N VAL A 197 9.60 39.92 -8.10
CA VAL A 197 8.68 40.21 -9.20
C VAL A 197 7.72 41.30 -8.77
N SER A 198 7.67 42.38 -9.50
CA SER A 198 6.86 43.54 -9.18
C SER A 198 6.37 44.24 -10.44
N ASN A 199 5.34 45.11 -10.31
CA ASN A 199 4.81 45.94 -11.39
C ASN A 199 4.28 45.25 -12.65
N VAL A 200 4.28 43.93 -12.69
CA VAL A 200 3.69 43.16 -13.80
C VAL A 200 2.17 43.29 -13.74
N LYS A 201 1.53 43.38 -14.89
CA LYS A 201 0.08 43.52 -15.05
C LYS A 201 -0.45 42.32 -15.85
N ASP A 202 -1.72 42.02 -15.63
CA ASP A 202 -2.43 41.11 -16.53
C ASP A 202 -2.95 41.82 -17.79
N ALA A 203 -3.53 41.05 -18.69
CA ALA A 203 -4.10 41.58 -19.95
C ALA A 203 -5.18 42.66 -19.76
N GLU A 204 -5.72 42.77 -18.55
CA GLU A 204 -6.72 43.78 -18.19
C GLU A 204 -6.11 44.95 -17.39
N ALA A 205 -4.80 45.13 -17.43
CA ALA A 205 -4.01 46.15 -16.77
C ALA A 205 -4.08 46.15 -15.22
N ARG A 206 -4.54 45.07 -14.59
CA ARG A 206 -4.48 44.88 -13.13
C ARG A 206 -3.07 44.52 -12.71
N LYS A 207 -2.53 45.24 -11.74
CA LYS A 207 -1.19 44.94 -11.18
C LYS A 207 -1.26 43.74 -10.25
N LEU A 208 -0.10 43.07 -10.08
CA LEU A 208 0.09 42.12 -8.98
C LEU A 208 -0.42 42.72 -7.67
N PHE A 209 -1.19 41.91 -6.92
CA PHE A 209 -1.75 42.36 -5.64
C PHE A 209 -0.64 42.74 -4.64
N ASN A 210 0.40 41.86 -4.55
CA ASN A 210 1.63 42.12 -3.82
C ASN A 210 2.83 41.75 -4.67
N PRO A 211 3.97 42.39 -4.52
CA PRO A 211 5.24 41.90 -5.07
C PRO A 211 5.52 40.47 -4.56
N TYR A 212 6.06 39.65 -5.42
CA TYR A 212 6.38 38.26 -5.11
C TYR A 212 7.88 38.10 -5.00
N THR A 213 8.36 37.48 -3.90
CA THR A 213 9.77 37.18 -3.71
C THR A 213 10.00 35.70 -3.81
N PHE A 214 10.88 35.28 -4.71
CA PHE A 214 11.38 33.92 -4.84
C PHE A 214 12.81 33.82 -4.35
N ASN A 215 12.97 33.14 -3.21
CA ASN A 215 14.29 32.87 -2.63
C ASN A 215 14.72 31.45 -3.03
N PHE A 216 15.91 31.30 -3.54
CA PHE A 216 16.49 30.03 -3.87
C PHE A 216 18.01 30.03 -3.66
N SER A 217 18.58 28.84 -3.41
CA SER A 217 20.02 28.63 -3.47
C SER A 217 20.32 27.85 -4.73
N PHE A 218 21.28 28.30 -5.51
CA PHE A 218 21.77 27.54 -6.65
C PHE A 218 22.84 26.59 -6.16
N ASN A 219 22.62 25.29 -6.42
CA ASN A 219 23.66 24.28 -6.24
C ASN A 219 23.65 23.39 -7.48
N ALA A 220 24.80 23.12 -8.03
CA ALA A 220 24.95 22.00 -8.93
C ALA A 220 24.70 20.72 -8.12
N GLU A 221 23.93 19.79 -8.66
CA GLU A 221 23.50 18.60 -7.95
C GLU A 221 24.07 17.35 -8.58
N PHE A 222 24.86 16.58 -7.81
CA PHE A 222 25.32 15.26 -8.21
C PHE A 222 24.32 14.22 -7.74
N ALA A 223 23.94 13.30 -8.62
CA ALA A 223 23.06 12.19 -8.29
C ALA A 223 23.38 10.97 -9.15
N PHE A 224 23.14 9.79 -8.64
CA PHE A 224 23.11 8.59 -9.48
C PHE A 224 21.93 8.64 -10.45
N ALA A 225 22.12 8.15 -11.67
CA ALA A 225 21.06 8.13 -12.69
C ALA A 225 19.94 7.12 -12.38
N SER A 226 20.26 6.06 -11.63
CA SER A 226 19.37 5.03 -11.10
C SER A 226 19.78 4.69 -9.68
N ARG A 227 19.06 3.79 -9.04
CA ARG A 227 19.39 3.35 -7.68
C ARG A 227 20.26 2.11 -7.65
N PHE A 228 20.15 1.31 -8.69
CA PHE A 228 20.87 0.05 -8.84
C PHE A 228 21.06 -0.34 -10.30
N VAL A 229 21.88 -1.35 -10.51
CA VAL A 229 22.01 -2.11 -11.76
C VAL A 229 22.17 -3.59 -11.42
N VAL A 230 21.67 -4.46 -12.30
CA VAL A 230 21.88 -5.91 -12.23
C VAL A 230 22.73 -6.32 -13.42
N VAL A 231 23.81 -7.03 -13.17
CA VAL A 231 24.69 -7.61 -14.20
C VAL A 231 24.99 -9.07 -13.89
N LYS A 232 25.28 -9.86 -14.92
CA LYS A 232 25.86 -11.19 -14.73
C LYS A 232 27.38 -11.05 -14.60
N GLU A 233 28.03 -12.02 -13.97
CA GLU A 233 29.49 -12.08 -13.90
C GLU A 233 30.11 -12.08 -15.31
N SER A 234 29.52 -12.87 -16.22
CA SER A 234 29.96 -12.95 -17.62
C SER A 234 29.87 -11.63 -18.40
N ALA A 235 29.21 -10.62 -17.88
CA ALA A 235 29.20 -9.28 -18.51
C ALA A 235 30.54 -8.57 -18.38
N GLY A 236 31.43 -8.99 -17.46
CA GLY A 236 32.76 -8.45 -17.25
C GLY A 236 32.79 -7.03 -16.71
N SER A 237 31.69 -6.31 -16.67
CA SER A 237 31.60 -4.99 -16.06
C SER A 237 30.16 -4.53 -15.82
N ALA A 238 29.99 -3.63 -14.85
CA ALA A 238 28.79 -2.84 -14.62
C ALA A 238 29.05 -1.37 -14.90
N ILE A 239 28.05 -0.63 -15.35
CA ILE A 239 28.12 0.82 -15.59
C ILE A 239 27.30 1.55 -14.54
N VAL A 240 27.97 2.46 -13.82
CA VAL A 240 27.36 3.35 -12.84
C VAL A 240 27.39 4.77 -13.38
N ARG A 241 26.23 5.32 -13.72
CA ARG A 241 26.11 6.69 -14.23
C ARG A 241 25.89 7.68 -13.09
N VAL A 242 26.74 8.70 -13.06
CA VAL A 242 26.60 9.88 -12.20
C VAL A 242 26.15 11.05 -13.06
N ASN A 243 25.04 11.66 -12.72
CA ASN A 243 24.52 12.87 -13.35
C ASN A 243 24.95 14.11 -12.56
N MET A 244 25.13 15.20 -13.29
CA MET A 244 25.24 16.54 -12.71
C MET A 244 24.12 17.40 -13.27
N LYS A 245 23.12 17.67 -12.44
CA LYS A 245 22.08 18.64 -12.77
C LYS A 245 22.68 20.05 -12.65
N PHE A 246 22.40 20.88 -13.65
CA PHE A 246 23.02 22.19 -13.84
C PHE A 246 24.53 22.08 -14.08
N PRO A 247 24.97 21.69 -15.30
CA PRO A 247 26.38 21.47 -15.61
C PRO A 247 27.29 22.63 -15.18
N GLY A 248 28.40 22.27 -14.60
CA GLY A 248 29.41 23.19 -14.09
C GLY A 248 30.73 22.45 -13.88
N THR A 249 31.70 23.10 -13.24
CA THR A 249 32.95 22.45 -12.85
C THR A 249 32.79 21.90 -11.43
N GLY A 250 33.00 20.61 -11.26
CA GLY A 250 32.89 19.98 -9.94
C GLY A 250 33.31 18.52 -9.97
N SER A 251 33.35 17.89 -8.82
CA SER A 251 33.69 16.47 -8.70
C SER A 251 32.99 15.82 -7.51
N VAL A 252 32.83 14.50 -7.58
CA VAL A 252 32.44 13.64 -6.46
C VAL A 252 33.33 12.42 -6.41
N LYS A 253 33.49 11.83 -5.26
CA LYS A 253 34.22 10.58 -5.07
C LYS A 253 33.20 9.44 -4.95
N LEU A 254 33.42 8.35 -5.65
CA LEU A 254 32.73 7.08 -5.50
C LEU A 254 33.62 6.11 -4.72
N THR A 255 33.09 5.55 -3.64
CA THR A 255 33.85 4.67 -2.74
C THR A 255 33.04 3.38 -2.49
N PRO A 256 33.62 2.18 -2.72
CA PRO A 256 32.96 0.93 -2.35
C PRO A 256 32.83 0.83 -0.84
N ARG A 257 31.69 0.33 -0.36
CA ARG A 257 31.47 0.04 1.06
C ARG A 257 31.45 -1.47 1.27
N PHE A 258 32.20 -1.95 2.26
CA PHE A 258 32.32 -3.37 2.61
C PHE A 258 31.63 -3.69 3.94
N GLY A 259 31.80 -4.91 4.42
CA GLY A 259 31.15 -5.39 5.64
C GLY A 259 29.63 -5.53 5.44
N PRO A 260 28.78 -4.95 6.30
CA PRO A 260 27.34 -5.14 6.19
C PRO A 260 26.70 -4.49 4.94
N PHE A 261 27.46 -3.64 4.23
CA PHE A 261 26.95 -2.91 3.05
C PHE A 261 27.06 -3.70 1.74
N SER A 262 27.92 -4.70 1.68
CA SER A 262 28.18 -5.47 0.46
C SER A 262 28.43 -6.93 0.79
N THR A 263 27.90 -7.84 -0.02
CA THR A 263 28.28 -9.26 -0.01
C THR A 263 29.43 -9.52 -0.98
N ALA A 264 29.48 -8.82 -2.12
CA ALA A 264 30.56 -8.90 -3.09
C ALA A 264 31.90 -8.43 -2.51
N LEU A 265 32.93 -9.21 -2.74
CA LEU A 265 34.27 -9.04 -2.20
C LEU A 265 35.31 -8.81 -3.31
N SER A 266 36.58 -8.94 -2.99
CA SER A 266 37.68 -8.76 -3.95
C SER A 266 37.80 -9.89 -4.98
N GLY A 267 37.05 -11.00 -4.82
CA GLY A 267 36.91 -12.07 -5.82
C GLY A 267 36.03 -11.67 -6.99
N ASP A 268 35.06 -10.80 -6.75
CA ASP A 268 33.95 -10.51 -7.64
C ASP A 268 34.16 -9.23 -8.44
N HIS A 269 34.98 -8.30 -7.93
CA HIS A 269 35.26 -7.00 -8.57
C HIS A 269 36.62 -6.43 -8.17
N THR A 270 37.13 -5.50 -9.00
CA THR A 270 38.34 -4.71 -8.69
C THR A 270 38.05 -3.25 -8.45
N PHE A 271 36.80 -2.86 -8.21
CA PHE A 271 36.47 -1.48 -8.04
C PHE A 271 37.11 -0.90 -6.77
N ALA A 272 37.95 0.10 -6.98
CA ALA A 272 38.50 0.95 -5.91
C ALA A 272 37.83 2.35 -5.96
N SER A 273 38.08 3.16 -4.92
CA SER A 273 37.58 4.54 -4.93
C SER A 273 38.06 5.31 -6.17
N THR A 274 37.16 6.03 -6.80
CA THR A 274 37.45 6.87 -7.96
C THR A 274 36.83 8.26 -7.83
N THR A 275 37.49 9.28 -8.41
CA THR A 275 36.94 10.64 -8.46
C THR A 275 36.29 10.88 -9.82
N VAL A 276 35.01 11.19 -9.83
CA VAL A 276 34.25 11.57 -11.01
C VAL A 276 34.31 13.09 -11.16
N THR A 277 34.84 13.59 -12.28
CA THR A 277 35.03 15.02 -12.53
C THR A 277 34.13 15.50 -13.65
N PHE A 278 33.51 16.65 -13.44
CA PHE A 278 32.64 17.33 -14.38
C PHE A 278 33.23 18.64 -14.83
N ASN A 279 32.97 19.02 -16.08
CA ASN A 279 33.23 20.34 -16.63
C ASN A 279 31.92 21.01 -17.05
N SER A 280 31.97 22.25 -17.48
CA SER A 280 30.78 23.06 -17.82
C SER A 280 29.90 22.50 -18.95
N SER A 281 30.39 21.53 -19.71
CA SER A 281 29.64 20.88 -20.81
C SER A 281 29.20 19.44 -20.50
N THR A 282 29.64 18.87 -19.36
CA THR A 282 29.40 17.48 -19.00
C THR A 282 28.20 17.40 -18.06
N SER A 283 27.12 16.72 -18.50
CA SER A 283 25.90 16.50 -17.69
C SER A 283 25.86 15.13 -17.01
N PHE A 284 26.68 14.18 -17.44
CA PHE A 284 26.84 12.86 -16.82
C PHE A 284 28.23 12.28 -17.08
N VAL A 285 28.60 11.34 -16.24
CA VAL A 285 29.83 10.53 -16.40
C VAL A 285 29.46 9.08 -16.08
N ASP A 286 29.89 8.16 -16.94
CA ASP A 286 29.78 6.73 -16.75
C ASP A 286 31.05 6.18 -16.12
N VAL A 287 30.89 5.49 -14.99
CA VAL A 287 31.97 4.80 -14.29
C VAL A 287 31.83 3.31 -14.51
N THR A 288 32.87 2.70 -15.09
CA THR A 288 32.92 1.25 -15.30
C THR A 288 33.44 0.55 -14.06
N ILE A 289 32.67 -0.41 -13.56
CA ILE A 289 33.03 -1.30 -12.47
C ILE A 289 33.43 -2.64 -13.09
N PRO A 290 34.71 -3.04 -13.06
CA PRO A 290 35.11 -4.38 -13.55
C PRO A 290 34.52 -5.46 -12.64
N ILE A 291 33.87 -6.44 -13.26
CA ILE A 291 33.30 -7.63 -12.61
C ILE A 291 34.08 -8.84 -13.09
N PHE A 292 34.40 -9.73 -12.20
CA PHE A 292 35.06 -10.98 -12.53
C PHE A 292 34.04 -12.07 -12.88
N ASN A 293 34.41 -12.91 -13.80
CA ASN A 293 33.69 -14.14 -14.15
C ASN A 293 34.60 -15.30 -13.79
N ASP A 294 34.28 -16.05 -12.78
CA ASP A 294 35.04 -17.24 -12.36
C ASP A 294 34.31 -18.55 -12.70
N LYS A 295 34.35 -19.57 -11.91
CA LYS A 295 33.65 -20.84 -12.07
C LYS A 295 33.22 -21.41 -10.73
N VAL A 296 33.11 -20.59 -9.74
CA VAL A 296 32.66 -20.95 -8.42
C VAL A 296 31.16 -20.68 -8.35
N SER A 297 30.38 -21.72 -8.01
CA SER A 297 28.94 -21.52 -7.82
C SER A 297 28.69 -20.79 -6.50
N GLU A 298 28.09 -19.62 -6.55
CA GLU A 298 27.87 -18.74 -5.41
C GLU A 298 26.43 -18.26 -5.30
N GLN A 299 26.11 -17.48 -4.28
CA GLN A 299 24.88 -16.71 -4.21
C GLN A 299 25.04 -15.45 -5.05
N ASP A 300 23.93 -14.90 -5.54
CA ASP A 300 23.99 -13.56 -6.12
C ASP A 300 24.47 -12.57 -5.07
N GLU A 301 25.28 -11.63 -5.47
CA GLU A 301 25.93 -10.71 -4.57
C GLU A 301 25.59 -9.27 -4.88
N TYR A 302 25.95 -8.39 -3.98
CA TYR A 302 25.80 -6.96 -4.21
C TYR A 302 26.99 -6.16 -3.68
N LEU A 303 27.35 -5.15 -4.46
CA LEU A 303 28.35 -4.12 -4.11
C LEU A 303 27.63 -2.79 -3.91
N ASN A 304 27.76 -2.19 -2.74
CA ASN A 304 27.25 -0.87 -2.47
C ASN A 304 28.34 0.18 -2.65
N ILE A 305 28.02 1.24 -3.39
CA ILE A 305 28.94 2.34 -3.74
C ILE A 305 28.40 3.63 -3.12
N LEU A 306 29.20 4.29 -2.30
CA LEU A 306 28.90 5.58 -1.70
C LEU A 306 29.42 6.72 -2.61
N MET A 307 28.60 7.72 -2.81
CA MET A 307 28.99 9.02 -3.37
C MET A 307 29.29 9.96 -2.22
N GLU A 308 30.50 10.53 -2.21
CA GLU A 308 30.98 11.37 -1.11
C GLU A 308 31.86 12.53 -1.61
N SER A 309 32.26 13.43 -0.68
CA SER A 309 33.24 14.49 -0.92
C SER A 309 32.94 15.35 -2.17
N PRO A 310 31.75 15.95 -2.28
CA PRO A 310 31.39 16.78 -3.44
C PRO A 310 32.21 18.08 -3.43
N THR A 311 32.66 18.51 -4.61
CA THR A 311 33.25 19.83 -4.85
C THR A 311 32.52 20.54 -5.98
N GLY A 312 32.26 21.83 -5.87
CA GLY A 312 31.53 22.60 -6.89
C GLY A 312 30.05 22.30 -6.98
N GLY A 313 29.50 21.53 -6.05
CA GLY A 313 28.08 21.17 -5.98
C GLY A 313 27.75 20.44 -4.69
N ILE A 314 26.53 19.87 -4.64
CA ILE A 314 26.03 19.06 -3.52
C ILE A 314 25.56 17.69 -4.04
N ILE A 315 25.55 16.70 -3.17
CA ILE A 315 24.92 15.41 -3.47
C ILE A 315 23.41 15.55 -3.24
N ALA A 316 22.61 15.22 -4.27
CA ALA A 316 21.16 15.25 -4.24
C ALA A 316 20.60 13.83 -4.17
N GLY A 317 19.61 13.64 -3.30
CA GLY A 317 19.00 12.32 -3.06
C GLY A 317 19.90 11.40 -2.21
N LEU A 318 19.67 10.10 -2.31
CA LEU A 318 20.44 9.11 -1.54
C LEU A 318 21.84 8.95 -2.11
N PRO A 319 22.88 8.99 -1.25
CA PRO A 319 24.28 9.04 -1.69
C PRO A 319 24.86 7.67 -2.03
N PHE A 320 24.06 6.65 -2.26
CA PHE A 320 24.56 5.30 -2.54
C PHE A 320 23.87 4.67 -3.76
N PHE A 321 24.56 3.67 -4.33
CA PHE A 321 24.14 2.90 -5.50
C PHE A 321 24.48 1.43 -5.25
N THR A 322 23.63 0.51 -5.71
CA THR A 322 23.85 -0.93 -5.56
C THR A 322 24.10 -1.58 -6.92
N VAL A 323 25.21 -2.29 -7.07
CA VAL A 323 25.49 -3.18 -8.19
C VAL A 323 25.17 -4.59 -7.72
N TYR A 324 24.18 -5.24 -8.32
CA TYR A 324 23.91 -6.67 -8.13
C TYR A 324 24.69 -7.46 -9.17
N ILE A 325 25.37 -8.50 -8.70
CA ILE A 325 26.17 -9.42 -9.52
C ILE A 325 25.48 -10.78 -9.44
N GLN A 326 25.00 -11.25 -10.59
CA GLN A 326 24.36 -12.56 -10.69
C GLN A 326 25.40 -13.63 -11.03
N ASP A 327 25.48 -14.65 -10.19
CA ASP A 327 26.23 -15.87 -10.45
C ASP A 327 25.63 -16.59 -11.66
N ASP A 328 26.44 -16.94 -12.65
CA ASP A 328 26.04 -17.71 -13.82
C ASP A 328 26.75 -19.07 -13.93
N ASP A 329 27.49 -19.47 -12.87
CA ASP A 329 28.14 -20.76 -12.71
C ASP A 329 27.41 -21.73 -11.80
N ARG A 330 26.15 -21.43 -11.41
CA ARG A 330 25.34 -22.35 -10.60
C ARG A 330 25.21 -23.69 -11.28
N ALA A 331 25.68 -24.72 -10.59
CA ALA A 331 25.57 -26.07 -11.07
C ALA A 331 24.10 -26.39 -11.39
N ILE A 332 23.83 -26.73 -12.63
CA ILE A 332 22.55 -27.34 -12.99
C ILE A 332 22.53 -28.67 -12.22
N ILE A 333 21.77 -28.72 -11.13
CA ILE A 333 21.51 -29.98 -10.44
C ILE A 333 20.80 -30.88 -11.47
N ASN A 334 21.52 -31.81 -12.06
CA ASN A 334 20.89 -32.86 -12.81
C ASN A 334 20.12 -33.70 -11.78
N PRO A 335 18.77 -33.64 -11.76
CA PRO A 335 18.03 -34.46 -10.83
C PRO A 335 18.39 -35.93 -11.05
N ALA A 336 18.62 -36.66 -9.97
CA ALA A 336 18.76 -38.10 -10.07
C ALA A 336 17.50 -38.61 -10.77
N ARG A 337 17.66 -39.21 -11.95
CA ARG A 337 16.54 -39.64 -12.80
C ARG A 337 15.83 -40.92 -12.27
N ASN A 338 15.82 -41.13 -10.96
CA ASN A 338 15.23 -42.30 -10.33
C ASN A 338 13.72 -42.10 -10.05
N ILE A 339 13.22 -40.84 -10.12
CA ILE A 339 11.81 -40.53 -9.95
C ILE A 339 11.43 -39.55 -11.06
N GLU A 340 10.40 -39.92 -11.82
CA GLU A 340 9.80 -39.05 -12.84
C GLU A 340 8.32 -38.88 -12.53
N LEU A 341 7.85 -37.61 -12.51
CA LEU A 341 6.45 -37.32 -12.37
C LEU A 341 5.88 -36.99 -13.75
N ASN A 342 4.95 -37.82 -14.20
CA ASN A 342 4.22 -37.60 -15.43
C ASN A 342 2.78 -37.20 -15.13
N HIS A 343 2.33 -36.03 -15.61
CA HIS A 343 0.93 -35.67 -15.57
C HIS A 343 0.11 -36.66 -16.40
N ILE A 344 -0.93 -37.23 -15.80
CA ILE A 344 -1.81 -38.23 -16.46
C ILE A 344 -3.13 -37.55 -16.86
N GLU A 345 -3.81 -36.90 -15.93
CA GLU A 345 -5.11 -36.32 -16.16
C GLU A 345 -5.39 -35.21 -15.10
N SER A 346 -6.25 -34.28 -15.46
CA SER A 346 -6.82 -33.27 -14.55
C SER A 346 -8.32 -33.46 -14.45
N PHE A 347 -8.85 -33.41 -13.25
CA PHE A 347 -10.28 -33.54 -13.01
C PHE A 347 -10.78 -32.33 -12.21
N ASP A 348 -11.81 -31.69 -12.73
CA ASP A 348 -12.54 -30.62 -12.04
C ASP A 348 -13.99 -31.09 -11.79
N PRO A 349 -14.38 -31.30 -10.52
CA PRO A 349 -15.72 -31.75 -10.19
C PRO A 349 -16.84 -30.74 -10.51
N ASN A 350 -16.48 -29.47 -10.78
CA ASN A 350 -17.44 -28.42 -11.08
C ASN A 350 -16.88 -27.28 -11.95
N PRO A 351 -16.61 -27.53 -13.23
CA PRO A 351 -15.96 -26.58 -14.12
C PRO A 351 -16.73 -25.27 -14.36
N THR A 352 -18.03 -25.23 -14.00
CA THR A 352 -18.87 -24.04 -14.24
C THR A 352 -18.97 -23.09 -13.05
N ALA A 353 -18.63 -23.53 -11.84
CA ALA A 353 -18.80 -22.74 -10.62
C ALA A 353 -17.45 -22.35 -9.97
N GLY A 354 -16.30 -22.68 -10.57
CA GLY A 354 -15.00 -22.50 -9.95
C GLY A 354 -14.89 -23.39 -8.71
N SER A 355 -14.40 -24.63 -8.87
CA SER A 355 -14.17 -25.50 -7.73
C SER A 355 -12.91 -25.08 -7.01
N THR A 356 -12.97 -25.09 -5.68
CA THR A 356 -11.82 -24.94 -4.79
C THR A 356 -11.63 -26.28 -4.06
N THR A 357 -10.99 -27.23 -4.73
CA THR A 357 -10.55 -28.48 -4.08
C THR A 357 -9.23 -28.21 -3.40
N GLU A 358 -9.22 -28.34 -2.08
CA GLU A 358 -8.03 -28.16 -1.25
C GLU A 358 -7.45 -29.51 -0.86
N ILE A 359 -8.29 -30.41 -0.34
CA ILE A 359 -7.86 -31.74 0.11
C ILE A 359 -8.47 -32.80 -0.77
N VAL A 360 -7.65 -33.76 -1.18
CA VAL A 360 -8.05 -34.97 -1.88
C VAL A 360 -7.46 -36.20 -1.20
N VAL A 361 -8.29 -37.20 -0.94
CA VAL A 361 -7.85 -38.49 -0.39
C VAL A 361 -8.30 -39.64 -1.28
N HIS A 362 -7.45 -40.66 -1.41
CA HIS A 362 -7.71 -41.82 -2.22
C HIS A 362 -7.98 -43.04 -1.34
N ASP A 363 -9.09 -43.75 -1.59
CA ASP A 363 -9.33 -45.07 -1.02
C ASP A 363 -8.96 -46.16 -2.03
N ALA A 364 -7.86 -46.86 -1.74
CA ALA A 364 -7.33 -47.90 -2.63
C ALA A 364 -8.30 -49.10 -2.78
N LYS A 365 -9.20 -49.34 -1.84
CA LYS A 365 -10.12 -50.47 -1.89
C LYS A 365 -11.30 -50.20 -2.82
N SER A 366 -11.93 -49.02 -2.68
CA SER A 366 -13.04 -48.63 -3.56
C SER A 366 -12.58 -47.99 -4.86
N GLN A 367 -11.30 -47.68 -5.01
CA GLN A 367 -10.74 -46.90 -6.13
C GLN A 367 -11.49 -45.57 -6.33
N ARG A 368 -11.69 -44.85 -5.24
CA ARG A 368 -12.38 -43.54 -5.23
C ARG A 368 -11.51 -42.44 -4.69
N LEU A 369 -11.71 -41.26 -5.25
CA LEU A 369 -11.24 -40.00 -4.68
C LEU A 369 -12.35 -39.34 -3.90
N PHE A 370 -12.01 -38.81 -2.75
CA PHE A 370 -12.88 -37.95 -1.93
C PHE A 370 -12.23 -36.59 -1.84
N MET A 371 -12.97 -35.55 -2.19
CA MET A 371 -12.44 -34.18 -2.34
C MET A 371 -13.27 -33.21 -1.53
N THR A 372 -12.60 -32.25 -0.90
CA THR A 372 -13.25 -31.10 -0.28
C THR A 372 -13.54 -30.05 -1.35
N SER A 373 -14.66 -29.38 -1.24
CA SER A 373 -15.01 -28.17 -1.98
C SER A 373 -15.56 -27.14 -0.98
N ALA A 374 -14.62 -26.43 -0.31
CA ALA A 374 -14.94 -25.57 0.84
C ALA A 374 -15.90 -24.43 0.45
N VAL A 375 -15.66 -23.74 -0.67
CA VAL A 375 -16.52 -22.63 -1.13
C VAL A 375 -17.95 -23.09 -1.41
N GLN A 376 -18.13 -24.29 -2.01
CA GLN A 376 -19.45 -24.84 -2.29
C GLN A 376 -20.01 -25.65 -1.11
N LYS A 377 -19.27 -25.78 -0.02
CA LYS A 377 -19.63 -26.55 1.18
C LYS A 377 -20.09 -27.98 0.84
N ARG A 378 -19.30 -28.71 0.06
CA ARG A 378 -19.63 -30.07 -0.34
C ARG A 378 -18.43 -31.00 -0.34
N MET A 379 -18.72 -32.29 -0.23
CA MET A 379 -17.78 -33.38 -0.49
C MET A 379 -18.07 -33.97 -1.86
N ASP A 380 -17.08 -34.05 -2.74
CA ASP A 380 -17.19 -34.71 -4.05
C ASP A 380 -16.53 -36.07 -4.01
N ILE A 381 -17.19 -37.05 -4.61
CA ILE A 381 -16.70 -38.43 -4.73
C ILE A 381 -16.53 -38.72 -6.21
N ALA A 382 -15.33 -39.14 -6.63
CA ALA A 382 -15.04 -39.50 -8.00
C ALA A 382 -14.57 -40.96 -8.12
N ASP A 383 -14.91 -41.60 -9.23
CA ASP A 383 -14.34 -42.90 -9.62
C ASP A 383 -12.93 -42.66 -10.16
N PHE A 384 -11.96 -43.34 -9.57
CA PHE A 384 -10.54 -43.34 -9.91
C PHE A 384 -10.02 -44.72 -10.34
N SER A 385 -10.93 -45.65 -10.68
CA SER A 385 -10.56 -46.95 -11.18
C SER A 385 -9.74 -46.90 -12.48
N ASN A 386 -9.92 -45.82 -13.25
CA ASN A 386 -9.08 -45.47 -14.38
C ASN A 386 -8.52 -44.07 -14.20
N PRO A 387 -7.23 -43.90 -13.85
CA PRO A 387 -6.63 -42.58 -13.65
C PRO A 387 -6.62 -41.62 -14.89
N LYS A 388 -6.90 -42.18 -16.09
CA LYS A 388 -7.01 -41.41 -17.34
C LYS A 388 -8.44 -41.03 -17.70
N ASP A 389 -9.42 -41.39 -16.87
CA ASP A 389 -10.83 -41.15 -17.09
C ASP A 389 -11.53 -41.05 -15.74
N ILE A 390 -11.29 -39.92 -15.05
CA ILE A 390 -11.83 -39.67 -13.73
C ILE A 390 -13.26 -39.12 -13.88
N THR A 391 -14.23 -39.72 -13.21
CA THR A 391 -15.63 -39.32 -13.33
C THR A 391 -16.27 -39.05 -11.98
N LEU A 392 -17.10 -37.99 -11.92
CA LEU A 392 -17.85 -37.65 -10.70
C LEU A 392 -18.92 -38.73 -10.44
N VAL A 393 -18.88 -39.31 -9.25
CA VAL A 393 -19.86 -40.28 -8.79
C VAL A 393 -20.99 -39.62 -8.03
N LYS A 394 -20.66 -38.74 -7.09
CA LYS A 394 -21.62 -38.08 -6.18
C LYS A 394 -21.05 -36.83 -5.59
N SER A 395 -21.91 -35.81 -5.43
CA SER A 395 -21.61 -34.64 -4.59
C SER A 395 -22.54 -34.65 -3.38
N ILE A 396 -22.01 -34.40 -2.21
CA ILE A 396 -22.74 -34.40 -0.95
C ILE A 396 -22.70 -32.97 -0.37
N ASP A 397 -23.88 -32.41 -0.18
CA ASP A 397 -24.05 -31.09 0.46
C ASP A 397 -23.68 -31.19 1.95
N MET A 398 -22.67 -30.44 2.35
CA MET A 398 -22.20 -30.33 3.74
C MET A 398 -22.76 -29.10 4.46
N THR A 399 -23.56 -28.26 3.79
CA THR A 399 -24.21 -27.10 4.40
C THR A 399 -25.01 -27.43 5.67
N PRO A 400 -25.79 -28.57 5.74
CA PRO A 400 -26.49 -28.94 6.96
C PRO A 400 -25.57 -29.22 8.16
N TYR A 401 -24.28 -29.40 7.93
CA TYR A 401 -23.28 -29.65 8.96
C TYR A 401 -22.39 -28.44 9.24
N GLY A 402 -22.56 -27.33 8.46
CA GLY A 402 -21.79 -26.10 8.61
C GLY A 402 -20.81 -25.85 7.46
N GLY A 403 -20.33 -26.89 6.83
CA GLY A 403 -19.36 -26.84 5.73
C GLY A 403 -18.42 -28.03 5.76
N ILE A 404 -17.27 -27.87 5.14
CA ILE A 404 -16.19 -28.87 5.09
C ILE A 404 -14.84 -28.15 5.07
N THR A 405 -13.95 -28.58 5.92
CA THR A 405 -12.54 -28.12 5.95
C THR A 405 -11.62 -29.27 5.49
N SER A 406 -11.80 -30.46 6.04
CA SER A 406 -10.90 -31.57 5.81
C SER A 406 -11.63 -32.91 5.67
N ILE A 407 -10.94 -33.89 5.09
CA ILE A 407 -11.48 -35.23 4.83
C ILE A 407 -10.39 -36.30 4.96
N ALA A 408 -10.77 -37.44 5.53
CA ALA A 408 -9.92 -38.62 5.59
C ALA A 408 -10.74 -39.88 5.29
N VAL A 409 -10.09 -40.94 4.78
CA VAL A 409 -10.75 -42.20 4.48
C VAL A 409 -9.89 -43.40 4.98
N LYS A 410 -10.54 -44.32 5.63
CA LYS A 410 -9.91 -45.58 6.06
C LYS A 410 -10.94 -46.65 6.38
N ASN A 411 -10.66 -47.91 6.04
CA ASN A 411 -11.51 -49.06 6.38
C ASN A 411 -13.00 -48.88 6.00
N ASP A 412 -13.27 -48.43 4.78
CA ASP A 412 -14.61 -48.16 4.22
C ASP A 412 -15.36 -46.97 4.91
N VAL A 413 -14.70 -46.22 5.76
CA VAL A 413 -15.27 -45.06 6.46
C VAL A 413 -14.60 -43.79 5.96
N VAL A 414 -15.41 -42.83 5.58
CA VAL A 414 -15.00 -41.45 5.27
C VAL A 414 -15.34 -40.59 6.48
N ALA A 415 -14.37 -39.89 7.03
CA ALA A 415 -14.53 -38.94 8.09
C ALA A 415 -14.32 -37.53 7.56
N VAL A 416 -15.25 -36.62 7.83
CA VAL A 416 -15.24 -35.24 7.33
C VAL A 416 -15.25 -34.29 8.51
N ALA A 417 -14.26 -33.40 8.57
CA ALA A 417 -14.24 -32.27 9.48
C ALA A 417 -15.22 -31.18 8.96
N SER A 418 -16.11 -30.74 9.83
CA SER A 418 -17.15 -29.79 9.48
C SER A 418 -17.22 -28.69 10.56
N PRO A 419 -16.82 -27.45 10.25
CA PRO A 419 -16.86 -26.35 11.20
C PRO A 419 -18.32 -25.98 11.50
N ASN A 420 -18.53 -25.30 12.62
CA ASN A 420 -19.80 -24.63 12.86
C ASN A 420 -19.93 -23.43 11.88
N VAL A 421 -21.15 -23.04 11.55
CA VAL A 421 -21.40 -21.82 10.76
C VAL A 421 -20.85 -20.58 11.48
N ASN A 422 -20.86 -20.59 12.82
CA ASN A 422 -20.08 -19.67 13.63
C ASN A 422 -18.81 -20.42 14.09
N GLU A 423 -17.70 -20.13 13.46
CA GLU A 423 -16.43 -20.85 13.59
C GLU A 423 -15.86 -20.84 15.02
N GLN A 424 -16.28 -19.89 15.88
CA GLN A 424 -15.91 -19.83 17.28
C GLN A 424 -16.72 -20.79 18.17
N LEU A 425 -17.65 -21.55 17.58
CA LEU A 425 -18.39 -22.60 18.30
C LEU A 425 -17.93 -23.99 17.88
N ASP A 426 -18.19 -24.96 18.74
CA ASP A 426 -17.86 -26.37 18.48
C ASP A 426 -18.36 -26.82 17.12
N GLY A 427 -17.46 -27.44 16.35
CA GLY A 427 -17.74 -28.11 15.10
C GLY A 427 -18.14 -29.56 15.26
N GLN A 428 -18.05 -30.34 14.20
CA GLN A 428 -18.42 -31.75 14.24
C GLN A 428 -17.58 -32.58 13.25
N VAL A 429 -17.48 -33.87 13.52
CA VAL A 429 -17.01 -34.84 12.53
C VAL A 429 -18.20 -35.63 12.04
N VAL A 430 -18.36 -35.69 10.73
CA VAL A 430 -19.44 -36.43 10.06
C VAL A 430 -18.84 -37.64 9.34
N PHE A 431 -19.43 -38.80 9.61
CA PHE A 431 -18.98 -40.06 9.04
C PHE A 431 -19.90 -40.53 7.92
N PHE A 432 -19.31 -40.95 6.82
CA PHE A 432 -19.99 -41.51 5.65
C PHE A 432 -19.36 -42.86 5.26
N SER A 433 -20.14 -43.68 4.53
CA SER A 433 -19.58 -44.81 3.79
C SER A 433 -18.78 -44.30 2.58
N THR A 434 -17.96 -45.17 1.99
CA THR A 434 -17.27 -44.86 0.72
C THR A 434 -18.28 -44.68 -0.45
N ASN A 435 -19.53 -45.04 -0.30
CA ASN A 435 -20.62 -44.71 -1.24
C ASN A 435 -21.25 -43.33 -1.00
N GLY A 436 -20.82 -42.64 0.06
CA GLY A 436 -21.38 -41.34 0.45
C GLY A 436 -22.68 -41.43 1.18
N ASP A 437 -22.98 -42.55 1.87
CA ASP A 437 -24.15 -42.67 2.72
C ASP A 437 -23.80 -42.24 4.15
N PHE A 438 -24.64 -41.41 4.75
CA PHE A 438 -24.45 -40.94 6.10
C PHE A 438 -24.42 -42.10 7.10
N ILE A 439 -23.48 -42.11 8.01
CA ILE A 439 -23.36 -43.11 9.08
C ILE A 439 -23.70 -42.51 10.44
N SER A 440 -22.94 -41.52 10.87
CA SER A 440 -23.09 -40.88 12.18
C SER A 440 -22.38 -39.53 12.23
N LYS A 441 -22.52 -38.82 13.33
CA LYS A 441 -21.72 -37.63 13.60
C LYS A 441 -21.51 -37.43 15.10
N VAL A 442 -20.44 -36.73 15.45
CA VAL A 442 -20.10 -36.32 16.82
C VAL A 442 -19.60 -34.88 16.86
N THR A 443 -19.80 -34.20 17.98
CA THR A 443 -19.29 -32.86 18.22
C THR A 443 -17.81 -32.92 18.59
N VAL A 444 -17.01 -31.96 18.07
CA VAL A 444 -15.59 -31.76 18.34
C VAL A 444 -15.34 -30.31 18.71
N GLY A 445 -14.09 -29.86 18.91
CA GLY A 445 -13.79 -28.47 19.27
C GLY A 445 -14.12 -27.47 18.16
N ALA A 446 -13.86 -26.19 18.44
CA ALA A 446 -14.14 -25.08 17.51
C ALA A 446 -13.19 -25.13 16.32
N LEU A 447 -13.72 -24.87 15.14
CA LEU A 447 -13.01 -24.88 13.84
C LEU A 447 -12.12 -26.12 13.68
N PRO A 448 -12.70 -27.34 13.49
CA PRO A 448 -11.93 -28.52 13.15
C PRO A 448 -11.41 -28.36 11.71
N ASP A 449 -10.10 -28.07 11.58
CA ASP A 449 -9.50 -27.80 10.30
C ASP A 449 -8.92 -29.05 9.64
N MET A 450 -8.17 -29.86 10.36
CA MET A 450 -7.57 -31.08 9.82
C MET A 450 -8.12 -32.33 10.49
N ILE A 451 -8.29 -33.44 9.71
CA ILE A 451 -8.75 -34.72 10.20
C ILE A 451 -7.88 -35.88 9.70
N THR A 452 -7.59 -36.84 10.56
CA THR A 452 -6.83 -38.03 10.19
C THR A 452 -7.24 -39.27 10.99
N PHE A 453 -7.00 -40.46 10.42
CA PHE A 453 -7.13 -41.74 11.14
C PHE A 453 -5.82 -42.16 11.77
N THR A 454 -5.90 -42.86 12.89
CA THR A 454 -4.74 -43.65 13.33
C THR A 454 -4.38 -44.71 12.32
N PRO A 455 -3.08 -45.15 12.23
CA PRO A 455 -2.67 -46.21 11.32
C PRO A 455 -3.48 -47.53 11.42
N ASP A 456 -3.96 -47.91 12.59
CA ASP A 456 -4.81 -49.09 12.80
C ASP A 456 -6.29 -48.83 12.48
N GLY A 457 -6.68 -47.58 12.21
CA GLY A 457 -8.05 -47.18 11.86
C GLY A 457 -9.04 -47.26 13.01
N LYS A 458 -8.61 -47.29 14.27
CA LYS A 458 -9.50 -47.37 15.42
C LYS A 458 -9.86 -46.02 16.02
N LYS A 459 -9.07 -45.00 15.73
CA LYS A 459 -9.33 -43.65 16.18
C LYS A 459 -9.33 -42.66 15.01
N VAL A 460 -10.08 -41.59 15.13
CA VAL A 460 -10.02 -40.41 14.25
C VAL A 460 -9.59 -39.22 15.12
N LEU A 461 -8.66 -38.43 14.64
CA LEU A 461 -8.20 -37.20 15.30
C LEU A 461 -8.58 -35.99 14.46
N THR A 462 -9.00 -34.89 15.13
CA THR A 462 -9.12 -33.58 14.49
C THR A 462 -8.22 -32.58 15.22
N ALA A 463 -7.54 -31.75 14.44
CA ALA A 463 -7.00 -30.48 14.92
C ALA A 463 -8.15 -29.47 14.91
N ASN A 464 -8.44 -28.86 16.04
CA ASN A 464 -9.46 -27.83 16.19
C ASN A 464 -8.71 -26.55 16.50
N GLU A 465 -8.61 -25.67 15.51
CA GLU A 465 -7.79 -24.45 15.61
C GLU A 465 -8.26 -23.55 16.75
N GLY A 466 -9.59 -23.35 16.87
CA GLY A 466 -10.10 -22.43 17.87
C GLY A 466 -9.78 -20.97 17.52
N GLN A 467 -9.80 -20.59 16.25
CA GLN A 467 -9.50 -19.23 15.82
C GLN A 467 -10.41 -18.19 16.47
N PRO A 468 -9.86 -17.02 16.86
CA PRO A 468 -10.66 -15.91 17.36
C PRO A 468 -11.53 -15.30 16.26
N ASN A 469 -12.57 -14.58 16.67
CA ASN A 469 -13.27 -13.72 15.72
C ASN A 469 -12.44 -12.45 15.42
N THR A 470 -12.82 -11.70 14.38
CA THR A 470 -12.06 -10.58 13.81
C THR A 470 -11.61 -9.53 14.86
N ASP A 471 -12.34 -9.35 15.95
CA ASP A 471 -12.04 -8.36 16.98
C ASP A 471 -11.53 -8.97 18.31
N TYR A 472 -11.25 -10.29 18.33
CA TYR A 472 -10.85 -11.04 19.53
C TYR A 472 -11.82 -10.95 20.72
N SER A 473 -13.09 -10.59 20.47
CA SER A 473 -14.10 -10.60 21.54
C SER A 473 -14.56 -12.02 21.92
N ILE A 474 -14.34 -12.97 21.02
CA ILE A 474 -14.51 -14.42 21.22
C ILE A 474 -13.25 -15.10 20.75
N ASP A 475 -12.58 -15.80 21.65
CA ASP A 475 -11.29 -16.44 21.42
C ASP A 475 -11.32 -17.84 22.04
N PRO A 476 -11.78 -18.85 21.28
CA PRO A 476 -11.83 -20.24 21.78
C PRO A 476 -10.43 -20.80 22.00
N GLU A 477 -10.34 -21.89 22.71
CA GLU A 477 -9.08 -22.59 22.91
C GLU A 477 -8.84 -23.60 21.78
N GLY A 478 -7.61 -23.66 21.27
CA GLY A 478 -7.19 -24.72 20.40
C GLY A 478 -7.18 -26.08 21.12
N SER A 479 -7.52 -27.13 20.40
CA SER A 479 -7.60 -28.48 20.97
C SER A 479 -7.47 -29.56 19.91
N ILE A 480 -7.27 -30.80 20.36
CA ILE A 480 -7.34 -31.98 19.51
C ILE A 480 -8.49 -32.87 20.01
N SER A 481 -9.40 -33.27 19.13
CA SER A 481 -10.39 -34.29 19.46
C SER A 481 -9.92 -35.68 19.03
N VAL A 482 -10.03 -36.65 19.93
CA VAL A 482 -9.73 -38.08 19.67
C VAL A 482 -11.03 -38.85 19.74
N ILE A 483 -11.47 -39.40 18.62
CA ILE A 483 -12.74 -40.10 18.46
C ILE A 483 -12.46 -41.62 18.36
N ASP A 484 -12.87 -42.39 19.33
CA ASP A 484 -12.73 -43.85 19.32
C ASP A 484 -13.84 -44.49 18.48
N ILE A 485 -13.47 -45.03 17.32
CA ILE A 485 -14.37 -45.70 16.38
C ILE A 485 -14.16 -47.25 16.37
N SER A 486 -13.44 -47.80 17.35
CA SER A 486 -13.12 -49.23 17.41
C SER A 486 -14.36 -50.14 17.43
N ALA A 487 -15.49 -49.65 17.98
CA ALA A 487 -16.78 -50.35 17.95
C ALA A 487 -17.59 -50.18 16.65
N GLY A 488 -16.99 -49.49 15.63
CA GLY A 488 -17.62 -49.12 14.36
C GLY A 488 -18.27 -47.77 14.38
N ALA A 489 -18.11 -47.00 13.28
CA ALA A 489 -18.62 -45.64 13.15
C ALA A 489 -20.12 -45.51 13.35
N ALA A 490 -20.91 -46.56 13.07
CA ALA A 490 -22.37 -46.55 13.26
C ALA A 490 -22.79 -46.56 14.74
N ASN A 491 -21.91 -46.94 15.66
CA ASN A 491 -22.17 -47.04 17.10
C ASN A 491 -21.66 -45.82 17.90
N LEU A 492 -21.21 -44.79 17.20
CA LEU A 492 -20.65 -43.59 17.84
C LEU A 492 -21.68 -42.80 18.65
N THR A 493 -21.24 -42.39 19.83
CA THR A 493 -21.92 -41.44 20.69
C THR A 493 -20.90 -40.35 21.11
N GLN A 494 -21.36 -39.29 21.73
CA GLN A 494 -20.46 -38.25 22.25
C GLN A 494 -19.48 -38.78 23.33
N ALA A 495 -19.78 -39.85 24.00
CA ALA A 495 -18.89 -40.47 24.98
C ALA A 495 -17.59 -41.04 24.37
N ASN A 496 -17.60 -41.30 23.07
CA ASN A 496 -16.42 -41.79 22.34
C ASN A 496 -15.42 -40.68 22.00
N VAL A 497 -15.76 -39.41 22.19
CA VAL A 497 -14.89 -38.27 21.95
C VAL A 497 -14.13 -37.91 23.22
N LYS A 498 -12.83 -37.78 23.13
CA LYS A 498 -11.95 -37.22 24.17
C LYS A 498 -11.24 -35.98 23.59
N THR A 499 -11.13 -34.95 24.42
CA THR A 499 -10.42 -33.72 24.05
C THR A 499 -9.06 -33.71 24.72
N ILE A 500 -8.03 -33.41 23.95
CA ILE A 500 -6.69 -33.04 24.40
C ILE A 500 -6.62 -31.52 24.31
N ASP A 501 -6.46 -30.84 25.44
CA ASP A 501 -6.33 -29.38 25.50
C ASP A 501 -4.93 -28.95 25.92
N PHE A 502 -4.67 -27.65 25.81
CA PHE A 502 -3.37 -27.04 26.16
C PHE A 502 -3.40 -26.28 27.49
N LYS A 503 -4.48 -26.36 28.27
CA LYS A 503 -4.68 -25.56 29.51
C LYS A 503 -3.57 -25.75 30.54
N SER A 504 -3.07 -26.97 30.67
CA SER A 504 -1.99 -27.28 31.61
C SER A 504 -0.67 -26.55 31.26
N TRP A 505 -0.53 -26.09 30.03
CA TRP A 505 0.66 -25.38 29.56
C TRP A 505 0.61 -23.86 29.81
N ASN A 506 -0.55 -23.28 30.17
CA ASN A 506 -0.69 -21.84 30.43
C ASN A 506 0.26 -21.37 31.54
N ALA A 507 0.48 -22.17 32.59
CA ALA A 507 1.43 -21.83 33.63
C ALA A 507 2.91 -21.84 33.20
N GLY A 508 3.21 -22.49 32.08
CA GLY A 508 4.55 -22.60 31.48
C GLY A 508 4.85 -21.59 30.39
N GLU A 509 4.02 -20.58 30.18
CA GLU A 509 4.15 -19.61 29.08
C GLU A 509 5.56 -18.98 29.01
N ALA A 510 6.07 -18.49 30.13
CA ALA A 510 7.39 -17.84 30.18
C ALA A 510 8.54 -18.80 29.77
N ASP A 511 8.45 -20.08 30.16
CA ASP A 511 9.44 -21.08 29.81
C ASP A 511 9.38 -21.45 28.33
N LEU A 512 8.18 -21.58 27.75
CA LEU A 512 8.00 -21.86 26.34
C LEU A 512 8.46 -20.67 25.47
N LYS A 513 8.14 -19.45 25.85
CA LYS A 513 8.64 -18.23 25.19
C LYS A 513 10.17 -18.15 25.23
N ALA A 514 10.78 -18.46 26.36
CA ALA A 514 12.25 -18.50 26.48
C ALA A 514 12.89 -19.57 25.62
N LYS A 515 12.17 -20.65 25.27
CA LYS A 515 12.59 -21.67 24.32
C LYS A 515 12.32 -21.34 22.87
N GLY A 516 11.66 -20.20 22.59
CA GLY A 516 11.40 -19.72 21.23
C GLY A 516 10.02 -20.04 20.68
N VAL A 517 9.09 -20.55 21.49
CA VAL A 517 7.67 -20.64 21.11
C VAL A 517 7.10 -19.22 21.05
N ARG A 518 6.46 -18.88 19.95
CA ARG A 518 5.84 -17.57 19.78
C ARG A 518 4.50 -17.55 20.53
N LYS A 519 4.25 -16.47 21.24
CA LYS A 519 2.91 -16.11 21.73
C LYS A 519 2.55 -14.76 21.11
N LEU A 520 1.46 -14.70 20.38
CA LEU A 520 1.17 -13.60 19.47
C LEU A 520 0.25 -12.56 20.08
N TYR A 521 -0.88 -12.98 20.67
CA TYR A 521 -1.81 -12.03 21.26
C TYR A 521 -1.69 -11.99 22.79
N ALA A 522 -1.15 -10.91 23.32
CA ALA A 522 -0.83 -10.79 24.75
C ALA A 522 -2.02 -11.00 25.70
N PRO A 523 -3.26 -10.55 25.40
CA PRO A 523 -4.41 -10.77 26.29
C PRO A 523 -4.89 -12.22 26.37
N SER A 524 -4.70 -13.05 25.32
CA SER A 524 -5.12 -14.46 25.32
C SER A 524 -4.28 -15.30 26.27
N THR A 525 -4.81 -16.41 26.76
CA THR A 525 -4.00 -17.46 27.38
C THR A 525 -3.18 -18.18 26.33
N LEU A 526 -2.16 -18.94 26.72
CA LEU A 526 -1.36 -19.71 25.75
C LEU A 526 -2.21 -20.77 25.03
N SER A 527 -3.18 -21.40 25.74
CA SER A 527 -4.10 -22.38 25.13
C SER A 527 -5.10 -21.78 24.14
N GLN A 528 -5.37 -20.48 24.22
CA GLN A 528 -6.17 -19.74 23.23
C GLN A 528 -5.29 -19.29 22.04
N ASP A 529 -4.05 -18.93 22.30
CA ASP A 529 -3.11 -18.47 21.25
C ASP A 529 -2.58 -19.63 20.40
N PHE A 530 -2.66 -20.87 20.91
CA PHE A 530 -2.31 -22.06 20.15
C PHE A 530 -3.43 -22.47 19.21
N GLU A 531 -3.14 -22.49 17.92
CA GLU A 531 -4.02 -22.93 16.86
C GLU A 531 -3.42 -24.22 16.25
N PRO A 532 -3.93 -25.40 16.64
CA PRO A 532 -3.47 -26.68 16.09
C PRO A 532 -3.92 -26.85 14.64
N GLU A 533 -2.97 -27.10 13.73
CA GLU A 533 -3.22 -27.22 12.30
C GLU A 533 -3.21 -28.67 11.81
N TYR A 534 -2.07 -29.24 11.58
CA TYR A 534 -1.90 -30.50 10.91
C TYR A 534 -1.40 -31.60 11.85
N ILE A 535 -1.98 -32.82 11.78
CA ILE A 535 -1.65 -33.95 12.63
C ILE A 535 -1.03 -35.09 11.85
N THR A 536 0.04 -35.65 12.41
CA THR A 536 0.59 -36.94 11.95
C THR A 536 0.67 -37.92 13.10
N VAL A 537 0.25 -39.19 12.87
CA VAL A 537 0.20 -40.21 13.91
C VAL A 537 1.30 -41.28 13.65
N ALA A 538 2.04 -41.61 14.70
CA ALA A 538 3.05 -42.66 14.63
C ALA A 538 2.45 -44.04 14.31
N SER A 539 3.24 -44.91 13.69
CA SER A 539 2.84 -46.27 13.34
C SER A 539 2.45 -47.15 14.53
N ASP A 540 2.87 -46.77 15.75
CA ASP A 540 2.52 -47.47 17.00
C ASP A 540 1.10 -47.08 17.51
N ASN A 541 0.45 -46.06 16.94
CA ASN A 541 -0.85 -45.50 17.37
C ASN A 541 -0.86 -44.92 18.80
N ILE A 542 0.33 -44.68 19.38
CA ILE A 542 0.49 -44.16 20.74
C ILE A 542 0.88 -42.67 20.69
N LYS A 543 1.78 -42.31 19.80
CA LYS A 543 2.23 -40.94 19.62
C LYS A 543 1.62 -40.29 18.40
N ALA A 544 1.38 -38.99 18.51
CA ALA A 544 1.06 -38.13 17.39
C ALA A 544 1.77 -36.80 17.55
N TRP A 545 1.88 -36.03 16.49
CA TRP A 545 2.43 -34.69 16.50
C TRP A 545 1.48 -33.77 15.76
N VAL A 546 1.33 -32.56 16.27
CA VAL A 546 0.50 -31.52 15.69
C VAL A 546 1.32 -30.25 15.54
N THR A 547 1.22 -29.58 14.39
CA THR A 547 1.80 -28.27 14.16
C THR A 547 0.97 -27.20 14.88
N LEU A 548 1.66 -26.23 15.49
CA LEU A 548 1.13 -24.98 16.02
C LEU A 548 1.76 -23.90 15.16
N GLN A 549 1.14 -23.64 14.00
CA GLN A 549 1.76 -22.97 12.87
C GLN A 549 2.31 -21.60 13.25
N GLU A 550 1.49 -20.64 13.58
CA GLU A 550 1.93 -19.27 13.85
C GLU A 550 2.74 -19.17 15.15
N ASN A 551 2.55 -20.12 16.07
CA ASN A 551 3.39 -20.20 17.27
C ASN A 551 4.78 -20.78 16.99
N ASN A 552 5.04 -21.19 15.74
CA ASN A 552 6.31 -21.76 15.27
C ASN A 552 6.76 -22.94 16.15
N ALA A 553 5.84 -23.87 16.40
CA ALA A 553 6.05 -24.98 17.33
C ALA A 553 5.39 -26.28 16.83
N ILE A 554 5.81 -27.39 17.43
CA ILE A 554 5.16 -28.71 17.29
C ILE A 554 4.86 -29.25 18.69
N ALA A 555 3.63 -29.74 18.87
CA ALA A 555 3.25 -30.44 20.09
C ALA A 555 3.24 -31.96 19.87
N GLU A 556 3.82 -32.71 20.81
CA GLU A 556 3.73 -34.18 20.86
C GLU A 556 2.54 -34.60 21.73
N LEU A 557 1.73 -35.51 21.21
CA LEU A 557 0.55 -36.05 21.87
C LEU A 557 0.79 -37.50 22.32
N ASP A 558 0.37 -37.83 23.54
CA ASP A 558 0.24 -39.20 24.01
C ASP A 558 -1.25 -39.61 23.90
N LEU A 559 -1.53 -40.46 22.89
CA LEU A 559 -2.88 -40.96 22.57
C LEU A 559 -3.34 -42.07 23.53
N SER A 560 -2.47 -42.56 24.41
CA SER A 560 -2.84 -43.56 25.44
C SER A 560 -3.49 -42.84 26.67
N ASN A 561 -3.00 -41.66 26.98
CA ASN A 561 -3.50 -40.83 28.11
C ASN A 561 -4.35 -39.64 27.62
N ASN A 562 -4.38 -39.36 26.33
CA ASN A 562 -5.00 -38.19 25.72
C ASN A 562 -4.47 -36.88 26.31
N THR A 563 -3.16 -36.66 26.24
CA THR A 563 -2.46 -35.49 26.79
C THR A 563 -1.43 -34.97 25.83
N VAL A 564 -1.09 -33.67 25.95
CA VAL A 564 0.11 -33.09 25.32
C VAL A 564 1.31 -33.43 26.20
N SER A 565 2.28 -34.19 25.66
CA SER A 565 3.47 -34.65 26.40
C SER A 565 4.63 -33.66 26.33
N SER A 566 4.76 -32.89 25.23
CA SER A 566 5.78 -31.88 25.06
C SER A 566 5.42 -30.89 23.96
N ILE A 567 6.04 -29.70 24.00
CA ILE A 567 5.93 -28.66 22.97
C ILE A 567 7.35 -28.19 22.65
N TRP A 568 7.71 -28.17 21.36
CA TRP A 568 9.01 -27.77 20.88
C TRP A 568 8.91 -26.56 19.93
N ALA A 569 9.70 -25.53 20.20
CA ALA A 569 9.91 -24.44 19.27
C ALA A 569 10.75 -24.89 18.08
N MET A 570 10.40 -24.42 16.89
CA MET A 570 11.11 -24.79 15.66
C MET A 570 12.35 -23.92 15.41
N GLY A 571 12.46 -22.77 16.08
CA GLY A 571 13.57 -21.83 15.87
C GLY A 571 13.44 -21.05 14.58
N THR A 572 14.57 -20.60 14.04
CA THR A 572 14.60 -19.73 12.85
C THR A 572 15.69 -20.16 11.86
N LYS A 573 15.43 -19.94 10.58
CA LYS A 573 16.42 -20.04 9.52
C LYS A 573 17.12 -18.71 9.34
N ASN A 574 18.45 -18.68 9.42
CA ASN A 574 19.23 -17.46 9.17
C ASN A 574 19.46 -17.30 7.66
N MET A 575 18.81 -16.30 7.06
CA MET A 575 18.89 -16.04 5.62
C MET A 575 20.21 -15.35 5.21
N ASN A 576 21.00 -14.90 6.19
CA ASN A 576 22.34 -14.36 5.96
C ASN A 576 23.44 -15.42 5.88
N THR A 577 23.09 -16.70 6.05
CA THR A 577 24.03 -17.81 5.92
C THR A 577 24.15 -18.21 4.45
N ALA A 578 25.38 -18.48 3.99
CA ALA A 578 25.63 -18.99 2.64
C ALA A 578 24.76 -20.22 2.34
N GLY A 579 24.15 -20.27 1.17
CA GLY A 579 23.18 -21.29 0.74
C GLY A 579 21.73 -21.01 1.17
N ASN A 580 21.47 -20.00 1.99
CA ASN A 580 20.13 -19.59 2.40
C ASN A 580 19.62 -18.32 1.69
N GLY A 581 20.32 -17.86 0.65
CA GLY A 581 19.93 -16.71 -0.14
C GLY A 581 18.53 -16.86 -0.76
N PHE A 582 17.84 -15.77 -0.92
CA PHE A 582 16.50 -15.74 -1.51
C PHE A 582 16.28 -14.44 -2.31
N ASP A 583 15.33 -14.49 -3.23
CA ASP A 583 14.87 -13.31 -3.96
C ASP A 583 13.92 -12.48 -3.09
N ALA A 584 14.38 -11.32 -2.66
CA ALA A 584 13.69 -10.50 -1.67
C ALA A 584 12.75 -9.44 -2.29
N SER A 585 12.86 -9.18 -3.60
CA SER A 585 12.19 -8.03 -4.21
C SER A 585 11.64 -8.31 -5.61
N ASP A 586 10.37 -7.93 -5.80
CA ASP A 586 9.71 -7.85 -7.11
C ASP A 586 10.08 -6.58 -7.92
N LYS A 587 10.98 -5.73 -7.41
CA LYS A 587 11.38 -4.46 -8.02
C LYS A 587 12.82 -4.43 -8.55
N SER A 588 13.57 -5.50 -8.36
CA SER A 588 14.90 -5.65 -8.95
C SER A 588 14.86 -5.88 -10.47
N GLY A 589 13.72 -6.36 -11.00
CA GLY A 589 13.55 -6.76 -12.40
C GLY A 589 14.29 -8.05 -12.78
N SER A 590 14.86 -8.76 -11.80
CA SER A 590 15.60 -10.01 -11.96
C SER A 590 15.36 -10.89 -10.74
N ILE A 591 15.56 -12.20 -10.88
CA ILE A 591 15.62 -13.13 -9.75
C ILE A 591 17.02 -13.00 -9.14
N LEU A 592 17.08 -12.51 -7.88
CA LEU A 592 18.33 -12.26 -7.16
C LEU A 592 18.37 -13.10 -5.87
N LEU A 593 19.04 -14.22 -5.91
CA LEU A 593 19.16 -15.15 -4.77
C LEU A 593 20.32 -14.73 -3.86
N ALA A 594 20.19 -13.57 -3.23
CA ALA A 594 21.22 -13.00 -2.37
C ALA A 594 21.00 -13.31 -0.88
N ASN A 595 22.07 -13.24 -0.09
CA ASN A 595 21.98 -13.31 1.37
C ASN A 595 21.57 -11.97 1.96
N TRP A 596 20.62 -12.01 2.91
CA TRP A 596 20.08 -10.83 3.55
C TRP A 596 20.10 -10.97 5.08
N PRO A 597 20.26 -9.89 5.84
CA PRO A 597 20.29 -9.92 7.31
C PRO A 597 18.89 -10.13 7.91
N VAL A 598 18.26 -11.24 7.56
CA VAL A 598 16.91 -11.61 7.99
C VAL A 598 16.95 -13.01 8.60
N LYS A 599 16.25 -13.22 9.70
CA LYS A 599 15.89 -14.54 10.23
C LYS A 599 14.46 -14.85 9.80
N SER A 600 14.15 -16.09 9.50
CA SER A 600 12.79 -16.50 9.15
C SER A 600 12.33 -17.59 10.09
N PHE A 601 11.19 -17.39 10.74
CA PHE A 601 10.50 -18.45 11.48
C PHE A 601 10.10 -19.54 10.49
N TYR A 602 10.14 -20.80 10.90
CA TYR A 602 9.76 -21.90 10.00
C TYR A 602 8.27 -21.91 9.71
N ILE A 603 7.43 -21.66 10.73
CA ILE A 603 5.96 -21.62 10.61
C ILE A 603 5.44 -22.86 9.87
N PRO A 604 5.55 -24.06 10.49
CA PRO A 604 5.22 -25.31 9.82
C PRO A 604 3.69 -25.48 9.71
N ASP A 605 3.19 -25.68 8.50
CA ASP A 605 1.81 -26.09 8.25
C ASP A 605 1.73 -27.65 8.19
N GLY A 606 1.87 -28.24 7.03
CA GLY A 606 1.78 -29.68 6.83
C GLY A 606 2.89 -30.46 7.54
N ILE A 607 2.51 -31.53 8.21
CA ILE A 607 3.44 -32.44 8.89
C ILE A 607 3.18 -33.90 8.50
N ALA A 608 4.26 -34.65 8.27
CA ALA A 608 4.20 -36.10 8.10
C ALA A 608 5.31 -36.77 8.94
N ASN A 609 5.17 -38.06 9.21
CA ASN A 609 6.22 -38.84 9.86
C ASN A 609 6.63 -40.06 9.04
N TYR A 610 7.88 -40.49 9.24
CA TYR A 610 8.37 -41.73 8.71
C TYR A 610 9.39 -42.35 9.67
N THR A 611 9.54 -43.65 9.63
CA THR A 611 10.48 -44.39 10.50
C THR A 611 11.53 -45.09 9.69
N VAL A 612 12.81 -44.83 10.00
CA VAL A 612 13.96 -45.50 9.42
C VAL A 612 14.89 -45.96 10.53
N ASN A 613 15.31 -47.24 10.51
CA ASN A 613 16.18 -47.83 11.52
C ASN A 613 15.69 -47.61 12.96
N ASN A 614 14.40 -47.78 13.20
CA ASN A 614 13.69 -47.55 14.48
C ASN A 614 13.78 -46.10 15.03
N LYS A 615 14.10 -45.15 14.20
CA LYS A 615 13.99 -43.70 14.51
C LYS A 615 12.87 -43.12 13.72
N THR A 616 11.99 -42.43 14.41
CA THR A 616 10.91 -41.63 13.79
C THR A 616 11.44 -40.25 13.49
N TYR A 617 11.17 -39.79 12.28
CA TYR A 617 11.47 -38.49 11.79
C TYR A 617 10.17 -37.77 11.45
N LEU A 618 10.11 -36.48 11.71
CA LEU A 618 9.02 -35.60 11.28
C LEU A 618 9.53 -34.84 10.08
N ILE A 619 8.67 -34.64 9.09
CA ILE A 619 8.91 -33.75 7.97
C ILE A 619 7.82 -32.68 7.94
N THR A 620 8.22 -31.42 7.87
CA THR A 620 7.30 -30.28 7.84
C THR A 620 7.47 -29.46 6.57
N ALA A 621 6.35 -29.01 5.99
CA ALA A 621 6.34 -27.93 5.01
C ALA A 621 6.34 -26.59 5.77
N ASN A 622 7.35 -25.76 5.51
CA ASN A 622 7.52 -24.48 6.22
C ASN A 622 6.90 -23.38 5.36
N GLU A 623 5.62 -23.19 5.48
CA GLU A 623 4.83 -22.30 4.63
C GLU A 623 5.05 -20.83 4.97
N GLY A 624 4.71 -20.42 6.17
CA GLY A 624 4.80 -19.07 6.66
C GLY A 624 3.49 -18.28 6.55
N ASP A 625 2.78 -18.22 7.66
CA ASP A 625 1.59 -17.40 7.81
C ASP A 625 1.76 -16.35 8.90
N GLU A 626 0.89 -15.35 8.91
CA GLU A 626 0.86 -14.24 9.86
C GLU A 626 -0.57 -13.93 10.33
N LYS A 627 -0.72 -13.53 11.60
CA LYS A 627 -2.04 -13.16 12.14
C LYS A 627 -2.45 -11.74 11.70
N GLU A 628 -3.61 -11.63 11.04
CA GLU A 628 -4.19 -10.39 10.55
C GLU A 628 -5.61 -10.16 11.12
N TYR A 629 -5.69 -9.76 12.39
CA TYR A 629 -6.93 -9.41 13.06
C TYR A 629 -6.96 -7.92 13.41
N THR A 630 -8.14 -7.38 13.71
CA THR A 630 -8.27 -5.95 14.04
C THR A 630 -7.37 -5.51 15.22
N PRO A 631 -7.29 -6.23 16.38
CA PRO A 631 -6.41 -5.85 17.48
C PRO A 631 -4.99 -6.41 17.35
N LEU A 632 -4.72 -7.30 16.38
CA LEU A 632 -3.45 -7.97 16.18
C LEU A 632 -3.16 -8.12 14.70
N ASN A 633 -2.51 -7.13 14.11
CA ASN A 633 -1.93 -7.25 12.79
C ASN A 633 -0.41 -7.26 12.95
N GLU A 634 0.20 -8.42 12.75
CA GLU A 634 1.64 -8.55 12.90
C GLU A 634 2.42 -8.22 11.62
N ARG A 635 1.73 -7.96 10.51
CA ARG A 635 2.36 -7.68 9.22
C ARG A 635 2.93 -6.27 9.14
N THR A 636 4.20 -6.16 8.79
CA THR A 636 4.85 -4.91 8.40
C THR A 636 5.89 -5.15 7.31
N THR A 637 6.58 -4.11 6.88
CA THR A 637 7.67 -4.20 5.90
C THR A 637 8.94 -3.54 6.45
N VAL A 638 10.10 -3.92 5.92
CA VAL A 638 11.38 -3.34 6.34
C VAL A 638 11.44 -1.83 6.13
N SER A 639 10.81 -1.31 5.07
CA SER A 639 10.75 0.15 4.84
C SER A 639 9.90 0.91 5.86
N ALA A 640 8.94 0.22 6.50
CA ALA A 640 7.97 0.85 7.41
C ALA A 640 8.46 0.95 8.86
N VAL A 641 9.49 0.21 9.26
CA VAL A 641 10.01 0.17 10.63
C VAL A 641 11.27 1.03 10.80
N ALA A 642 11.55 1.49 12.01
CA ALA A 642 12.87 2.02 12.36
C ALA A 642 13.85 0.86 12.50
N LEU A 643 15.10 1.03 12.08
CA LEU A 643 16.16 0.03 12.22
C LEU A 643 17.25 0.61 13.13
N ASP A 644 17.73 -0.17 14.11
CA ASP A 644 18.86 0.24 14.94
C ASP A 644 20.09 0.52 14.06
N ALA A 645 20.62 1.73 14.16
CA ALA A 645 21.71 2.19 13.30
C ALA A 645 23.04 1.45 13.56
N THR A 646 23.19 0.81 14.72
CA THR A 646 24.38 0.02 15.08
C THR A 646 24.28 -1.39 14.51
N LYS A 647 23.10 -2.00 14.56
CA LYS A 647 22.82 -3.34 14.02
C LYS A 647 22.70 -3.31 12.50
N PHE A 648 22.08 -2.26 11.99
CA PHE A 648 21.84 -2.06 10.55
C PHE A 648 22.43 -0.73 10.06
N PRO A 649 23.76 -0.54 10.07
CA PRO A 649 24.38 0.67 9.54
C PRO A 649 24.06 0.88 8.05
N GLN A 650 23.65 -0.18 7.33
CA GLN A 650 23.15 -0.18 5.95
C GLN A 650 21.61 0.00 5.85
N GLY A 651 20.94 0.41 6.91
CA GLY A 651 19.47 0.46 6.99
C GLY A 651 18.80 1.20 5.84
N ASP A 652 19.36 2.34 5.42
CA ASP A 652 18.83 3.09 4.27
C ASP A 652 18.85 2.29 2.97
N MET A 653 19.89 1.47 2.76
CA MET A 653 20.02 0.58 1.61
C MET A 653 18.98 -0.57 1.70
N LEU A 654 18.84 -1.18 2.88
CA LEU A 654 17.90 -2.28 3.07
C LEU A 654 16.45 -1.85 2.85
N LYS A 655 16.11 -0.58 3.11
CA LYS A 655 14.77 -0.01 2.92
C LYS A 655 14.42 0.32 1.47
N GLU A 656 15.35 0.20 0.53
CA GLU A 656 15.05 0.41 -0.88
C GLU A 656 14.16 -0.72 -1.44
N ASP A 657 13.25 -0.38 -2.34
CA ASP A 657 12.29 -1.32 -2.93
C ASP A 657 12.96 -2.47 -3.70
N HIS A 658 14.13 -2.22 -4.28
CA HIS A 658 14.92 -3.24 -4.99
C HIS A 658 15.73 -4.16 -4.05
N ALA A 659 15.75 -3.88 -2.75
CA ALA A 659 16.38 -4.68 -1.69
C ALA A 659 15.29 -5.31 -0.80
N LEU A 660 15.28 -5.00 0.50
CA LEU A 660 14.32 -5.53 1.47
C LEU A 660 13.11 -4.60 1.71
N GLY A 661 13.05 -3.40 1.13
CA GLY A 661 12.06 -2.38 1.53
C GLY A 661 10.63 -2.88 1.54
N ARG A 662 10.25 -3.73 0.58
CA ARG A 662 8.92 -4.32 0.45
C ARG A 662 8.78 -5.71 1.11
N PHE A 663 9.87 -6.24 1.65
CA PHE A 663 9.88 -7.56 2.25
C PHE A 663 9.08 -7.57 3.56
N ARG A 664 8.21 -8.58 3.73
CA ARG A 664 7.34 -8.71 4.89
C ARG A 664 8.08 -9.28 6.08
N ILE A 665 7.89 -8.62 7.22
CA ILE A 665 8.42 -9.01 8.52
C ILE A 665 7.34 -8.88 9.58
N THR A 666 7.52 -9.55 10.71
CA THR A 666 6.66 -9.38 11.88
C THR A 666 7.02 -8.09 12.63
N ASN A 667 6.01 -7.39 13.14
CA ASN A 667 6.19 -6.26 14.04
C ASN A 667 6.20 -6.66 15.52
N LEU A 668 6.04 -7.95 15.83
CA LEU A 668 6.02 -8.47 17.21
C LEU A 668 7.39 -8.90 17.71
N HIS A 669 8.35 -9.01 16.83
CA HIS A 669 9.71 -9.46 17.13
C HIS A 669 10.71 -8.58 16.38
N GLY A 670 11.87 -8.35 17.00
CA GLY A 670 12.95 -7.60 16.36
C GLY A 670 13.46 -6.42 17.16
N ASP A 671 12.61 -5.70 17.85
CA ASP A 671 12.99 -4.77 18.90
C ASP A 671 13.31 -5.59 20.15
N THR A 672 14.61 -5.81 20.42
CA THR A 672 15.05 -6.74 21.48
C THR A 672 15.36 -6.04 22.79
N ASP A 673 15.50 -4.72 22.78
CA ASP A 673 15.80 -3.92 23.98
C ASP A 673 14.64 -2.98 24.37
N GLY A 674 13.60 -2.85 23.55
CA GLY A 674 12.36 -2.14 23.84
C GLY A 674 12.45 -0.64 23.62
N ASP A 675 13.38 -0.15 22.76
CA ASP A 675 13.57 1.27 22.52
C ASP A 675 12.75 1.81 21.32
N GLY A 676 12.11 0.92 20.55
CA GLY A 676 11.19 1.25 19.46
C GLY A 676 11.80 1.15 18.07
N ASP A 677 13.05 0.71 17.94
CA ASP A 677 13.63 0.34 16.67
C ASP A 677 14.01 -1.17 16.63
N PHE A 678 14.32 -1.68 15.45
CA PHE A 678 14.52 -3.11 15.23
C PHE A 678 16.00 -3.44 15.22
N ASP A 679 16.45 -4.30 16.16
CA ASP A 679 17.78 -4.90 16.24
C ASP A 679 17.94 -6.12 15.33
N GLU A 680 16.84 -6.79 15.03
CA GLU A 680 16.78 -8.00 14.22
C GLU A 680 15.54 -7.97 13.31
N LEU A 681 15.61 -8.62 12.16
CA LEU A 681 14.49 -8.74 11.24
C LEU A 681 14.01 -10.19 11.21
N TYR A 682 12.72 -10.40 11.46
CA TYR A 682 12.08 -11.72 11.42
C TYR A 682 10.98 -11.77 10.38
N SER A 683 11.05 -12.76 9.49
CA SER A 683 10.04 -13.04 8.48
C SER A 683 9.36 -14.38 8.75
N TYR A 684 8.46 -14.78 7.87
CA TYR A 684 7.60 -15.95 7.97
C TYR A 684 7.99 -17.00 6.94
N GLY A 685 7.95 -18.29 7.33
CA GLY A 685 8.29 -19.43 6.50
C GLY A 685 9.77 -19.50 6.16
N GLY A 686 10.34 -20.69 6.20
CA GLY A 686 11.75 -20.89 5.87
C GLY A 686 12.04 -21.01 4.37
N ARG A 687 11.02 -20.91 3.51
CA ARG A 687 11.08 -21.27 2.08
C ARG A 687 11.75 -22.64 1.92
N SER A 688 11.28 -23.61 2.68
CA SER A 688 11.91 -24.90 2.84
C SER A 688 10.93 -25.94 3.36
N PHE A 689 11.35 -27.18 3.34
CA PHE A 689 10.85 -28.21 4.25
C PHE A 689 11.93 -28.54 5.28
N SER A 690 11.53 -29.10 6.41
CA SER A 690 12.47 -29.52 7.46
C SER A 690 12.27 -30.98 7.82
N ILE A 691 13.35 -31.62 8.23
CA ILE A 691 13.33 -32.98 8.81
C ILE A 691 13.86 -32.88 10.23
N TRP A 692 13.04 -33.32 11.18
CA TRP A 692 13.28 -33.21 12.62
C TRP A 692 13.56 -34.57 13.24
#